data_44d98c5e89bf3bc3fd4f9b9d2312ba5b
#
_entry.id   44d98c5e89bf3bc3fd4f9b9d2312ba5b
#
_cell.length_a   1.000
_cell.length_b   1.000
_cell.length_c   1.000
_cell.angle_alpha   90.00
_cell.angle_beta   90.00
_cell.angle_gamma   90.00
#
_symmetry.space_group_name_H-M   'P 1'
#
loop_
_entity.id
_entity.type
_entity.pdbx_description
1 polymer ?
#
loop_
_entity_poly.entity_id
_entity_poly.type
_entity_poly.pdbx_seq_one_letter_code
_entity_poly.pdbx_strand_id
1 'polypeptide(L)'
;MFKIISGFKSLALLLLCTLCYATTNASIISFTKTAKSVVFRLDKGLMKVNICRPDIIEVKYTVLNAFNDKPSLVVNNTWAQPVAYQVKDNGTSILITTAKLKIKVSKANHSITYMDVAGKVITSEDSSNKSMKAATIAGIDTYNCTTAFNSPADEALYGLGCHPLDSLSINYKGRNQDMAIKYLTGAIPVLLSTKGYGLMWDNYSASNFYGAEKGNTKFKYVSESGKQVDYYFFYGPDFDQIINLYRTATGKAPMFGKWAYGLFQSQDRYLSEAEILTVKDNYRNNNIPVDVIVQDWYYWDPLPIGSHIMKPERYPHPKQLVDELHKANLHAMISIWPVFGKGTPNYDALDKIGGLTSITWDNVVTHTFDTYYDAHNPKAREMYWQQARDSLVKRYGWDAWWIDQCEPDNGALLDERRKANFYTGKGIDYFNTYSLQHTKGVYEGWRRDISGKRAFFLVRQSFAGEQRNASTLWSSDIECTFANYKNQVPQGINACASGIPYWTSDIGGYHYKWAAADWSQPQFRELFTRWFQFGAFSPIFRIHGKGERAIFSKNWDEDTRRILLNFDKLRYRLLPYIYSLAGRVNTENYTMMRALTFDFKDDANVYSIPDQYMFGPAFLVNPVTEQLYTGAGAANKAKTRKVYLPKAAKWYNFWTGEVLNGGEHLTVDVPMHMMPLYVKAGSIIPMGPVMQYATEKPADTIELRIYPGANGEFKFYEDENDNYNYEKGAKAIFTLSYNDKLRKLTISETKGSFPGMLKQRTFNIVIVKGVHGSNTAVANKIDKSIKYIGKQMVVNI
;
A
#
# COMPACT_ATOMS: atom_id res chain seq x y z
N MET A 1 -47.57 71.84 32.32
CA MET A 1 -48.81 72.27 31.57
C MET A 1 -49.02 71.26 30.47
N PHE A 2 -49.97 70.41 30.68
CA PHE A 2 -51.02 69.91 29.80
C PHE A 2 -50.60 69.87 28.29
N LYS A 3 -50.81 68.76 27.50
CA LYS A 3 -51.99 67.88 27.40
C LYS A 3 -51.61 66.55 26.75
N ILE A 4 -52.24 65.52 27.20
CA ILE A 4 -52.43 64.18 26.58
C ILE A 4 -53.25 64.27 25.33
N ILE A 5 -53.03 63.55 24.28
CA ILE A 5 -54.02 62.87 23.47
C ILE A 5 -53.50 61.58 22.89
N SER A 6 -54.24 60.56 23.14
CA SER A 6 -54.19 59.13 22.74
C SER A 6 -54.46 58.93 21.25
N GLY A 7 -53.95 57.81 20.73
CA GLY A 7 -54.54 57.30 19.53
C GLY A 7 -53.84 56.03 18.94
N PHE A 8 -54.41 54.88 19.20
CA PHE A 8 -54.47 53.69 18.36
C PHE A 8 -53.21 52.89 18.06
N LYS A 9 -53.09 51.80 18.71
CA LYS A 9 -52.30 50.61 18.39
C LYS A 9 -52.86 49.96 17.13
N SER A 10 -52.00 49.77 16.12
CA SER A 10 -52.20 48.76 15.10
C SER A 10 -51.10 47.74 15.22
N LEU A 11 -51.47 46.62 15.79
CA LEU A 11 -50.62 45.42 15.93
C LEU A 11 -50.56 44.70 14.58
N ALA A 12 -49.57 45.02 13.76
CA ALA A 12 -49.25 44.21 12.58
C ALA A 12 -48.47 42.97 13.03
N LEU A 13 -49.18 41.84 13.08
CA LEU A 13 -48.59 40.52 13.29
C LEU A 13 -47.83 40.10 12.05
N LEU A 14 -46.52 40.36 12.01
CA LEU A 14 -45.63 39.79 10.98
C LEU A 14 -45.44 38.32 11.32
N LEU A 15 -46.25 37.44 10.69
CA LEU A 15 -45.95 36.00 10.64
C LEU A 15 -44.69 35.80 9.79
N LEU A 16 -43.52 35.75 10.44
CA LEU A 16 -42.32 35.25 9.80
C LEU A 16 -42.47 33.73 9.67
N CYS A 17 -43.00 33.29 8.53
CA CYS A 17 -42.84 31.91 8.09
C CYS A 17 -41.37 31.68 7.81
N THR A 18 -40.63 31.29 8.83
CA THR A 18 -39.35 30.58 8.63
C THR A 18 -39.65 29.24 7.99
N LEU A 19 -39.67 29.22 6.65
CA LEU A 19 -39.55 27.96 5.92
C LEU A 19 -38.18 27.34 6.28
N CYS A 20 -38.17 26.53 7.34
CA CYS A 20 -37.15 25.52 7.49
C CYS A 20 -37.26 24.60 6.29
N TYR A 21 -36.46 24.83 5.26
CA TYR A 21 -36.16 23.78 4.29
C TYR A 21 -35.47 22.64 5.02
N ALA A 22 -36.27 21.83 5.71
CA ALA A 22 -35.83 20.50 6.02
C ALA A 22 -35.61 19.80 4.68
N THR A 23 -34.36 19.58 4.30
CA THR A 23 -34.01 18.72 3.17
C THR A 23 -34.48 17.32 3.54
N THR A 24 -35.72 17.01 3.22
CA THR A 24 -36.27 15.66 3.37
C THR A 24 -35.53 14.80 2.35
N ASN A 25 -34.80 13.80 2.85
CA ASN A 25 -34.19 12.78 1.98
C ASN A 25 -35.31 12.09 1.19
N ALA A 26 -34.99 11.69 -0.04
CA ALA A 26 -35.93 11.03 -0.92
C ALA A 26 -36.50 9.75 -0.31
N SER A 27 -37.83 9.57 -0.35
CA SER A 27 -38.52 8.40 0.13
C SER A 27 -38.62 7.30 -0.94
N ILE A 28 -38.74 6.05 -0.50
CA ILE A 28 -38.90 4.90 -1.41
C ILE A 28 -40.36 4.79 -1.82
N ILE A 29 -40.66 4.93 -3.12
CA ILE A 29 -41.99 4.73 -3.71
C ILE A 29 -42.25 3.25 -3.99
N SER A 30 -41.26 2.56 -4.56
CA SER A 30 -41.38 1.13 -4.94
C SER A 30 -40.02 0.47 -5.01
N PHE A 31 -40.01 -0.86 -5.02
CA PHE A 31 -38.79 -1.61 -5.25
C PHE A 31 -39.03 -2.84 -6.14
N THR A 32 -38.00 -3.29 -6.84
CA THR A 32 -38.00 -4.49 -7.68
C THR A 32 -36.81 -5.36 -7.30
N LYS A 33 -37.05 -6.64 -7.00
CA LYS A 33 -36.02 -7.65 -6.81
C LYS A 33 -35.63 -8.25 -8.16
N THR A 34 -34.35 -8.36 -8.43
CA THR A 34 -33.76 -9.07 -9.58
C THR A 34 -32.97 -10.29 -9.12
N ALA A 35 -32.27 -10.99 -10.01
CA ALA A 35 -31.38 -12.09 -9.65
C ALA A 35 -30.14 -11.63 -8.84
N LYS A 36 -29.70 -10.38 -9.00
CA LYS A 36 -28.44 -9.87 -8.41
C LYS A 36 -28.62 -8.59 -7.58
N SER A 37 -29.79 -7.96 -7.57
CA SER A 37 -29.98 -6.66 -6.94
C SER A 37 -31.41 -6.39 -6.51
N VAL A 38 -31.54 -5.40 -5.62
CA VAL A 38 -32.82 -4.74 -5.34
C VAL A 38 -32.71 -3.30 -5.83
N VAL A 39 -33.59 -2.93 -6.77
CA VAL A 39 -33.68 -1.58 -7.35
C VAL A 39 -34.81 -0.84 -6.69
N PHE A 40 -34.58 0.33 -6.14
CA PHE A 40 -35.55 1.20 -5.50
C PHE A 40 -35.82 2.41 -6.38
N ARG A 41 -37.09 2.68 -6.63
CA ARG A 41 -37.56 3.94 -7.18
C ARG A 41 -37.84 4.89 -6.01
N LEU A 42 -37.22 6.04 -6.05
CA LEU A 42 -37.39 7.09 -5.06
C LEU A 42 -38.34 8.16 -5.60
N ASP A 43 -38.86 9.03 -4.76
CA ASP A 43 -39.57 10.24 -5.19
C ASP A 43 -38.67 11.17 -6.01
N LYS A 44 -37.34 11.13 -5.73
CA LYS A 44 -36.30 11.82 -6.53
C LYS A 44 -35.12 10.85 -6.79
N GLY A 45 -35.12 10.28 -8.01
CA GLY A 45 -34.02 9.42 -8.48
C GLY A 45 -34.18 7.94 -8.17
N LEU A 46 -33.05 7.24 -8.13
CA LEU A 46 -32.98 5.77 -8.06
C LEU A 46 -31.92 5.36 -7.04
N MET A 47 -32.17 4.22 -6.37
CA MET A 47 -31.14 3.53 -5.58
C MET A 47 -31.09 2.05 -5.97
N LYS A 48 -29.91 1.45 -5.96
CA LYS A 48 -29.69 0.02 -6.26
C LYS A 48 -28.75 -0.59 -5.24
N VAL A 49 -29.15 -1.72 -4.68
CA VAL A 49 -28.34 -2.56 -3.80
C VAL A 49 -27.99 -3.83 -4.54
N ASN A 50 -26.77 -3.96 -5.01
CA ASN A 50 -26.25 -5.14 -5.70
C ASN A 50 -25.68 -6.13 -4.69
N ILE A 51 -26.08 -7.40 -4.79
CA ILE A 51 -25.58 -8.49 -3.97
C ILE A 51 -24.46 -9.19 -4.74
N CYS A 52 -23.25 -8.65 -4.60
CA CYS A 52 -22.07 -9.15 -5.31
C CYS A 52 -21.61 -10.51 -4.76
N ARG A 53 -21.65 -10.64 -3.44
CA ARG A 53 -21.43 -11.86 -2.66
C ARG A 53 -22.29 -11.80 -1.39
N PRO A 54 -22.40 -12.89 -0.61
CA PRO A 54 -23.12 -12.82 0.65
C PRO A 54 -22.56 -11.78 1.65
N ASP A 55 -21.28 -11.37 1.47
CA ASP A 55 -20.48 -10.49 2.31
C ASP A 55 -19.89 -9.27 1.53
N ILE A 56 -20.27 -9.08 0.26
CA ILE A 56 -19.89 -7.90 -0.56
C ILE A 56 -21.15 -7.29 -1.16
N ILE A 57 -21.42 -6.04 -0.81
CA ILE A 57 -22.59 -5.29 -1.25
C ILE A 57 -22.13 -4.01 -1.97
N GLU A 58 -22.65 -3.78 -3.17
CA GLU A 58 -22.48 -2.51 -3.88
C GLU A 58 -23.76 -1.69 -3.76
N VAL A 59 -23.61 -0.40 -3.46
CA VAL A 59 -24.73 0.54 -3.37
C VAL A 59 -24.53 1.67 -4.37
N LYS A 60 -25.53 1.85 -5.26
CA LYS A 60 -25.60 2.98 -6.20
C LYS A 60 -26.80 3.84 -5.87
N TYR A 61 -26.59 5.16 -5.93
CA TYR A 61 -27.67 6.14 -5.79
C TYR A 61 -27.47 7.28 -6.80
N THR A 62 -28.54 7.69 -7.46
CA THR A 62 -28.53 8.84 -8.37
C THR A 62 -29.83 9.62 -8.28
N VAL A 63 -29.73 10.94 -8.45
CA VAL A 63 -30.92 11.82 -8.64
C VAL A 63 -31.38 11.84 -10.09
N LEU A 64 -30.64 11.22 -11.00
CA LEU A 64 -30.98 11.08 -12.41
C LEU A 64 -31.98 9.95 -12.64
N ASN A 65 -32.57 9.90 -13.85
CA ASN A 65 -33.55 8.89 -14.24
C ASN A 65 -32.94 7.53 -14.63
N ALA A 66 -31.59 7.44 -14.68
CA ALA A 66 -30.85 6.22 -14.98
C ALA A 66 -29.52 6.20 -14.25
N PHE A 67 -29.02 4.98 -13.94
CA PHE A 67 -27.68 4.77 -13.43
C PHE A 67 -26.64 4.97 -14.54
N ASN A 68 -25.42 5.32 -14.13
CA ASN A 68 -24.26 5.20 -15.01
C ASN A 68 -23.88 3.73 -15.13
N ASP A 69 -24.12 3.13 -16.27
CA ASP A 69 -23.86 1.69 -16.51
C ASP A 69 -22.43 1.41 -17.01
N LYS A 70 -21.53 2.42 -17.04
CA LYS A 70 -20.11 2.16 -17.36
C LYS A 70 -19.51 1.20 -16.33
N PRO A 71 -18.73 0.19 -16.79
CA PRO A 71 -18.01 -0.69 -15.86
C PRO A 71 -17.09 0.09 -14.92
N SER A 72 -16.97 -0.39 -13.68
CA SER A 72 -15.99 0.16 -12.75
C SER A 72 -14.56 0.03 -13.32
N LEU A 73 -13.74 1.07 -13.13
CA LEU A 73 -12.32 1.03 -13.45
C LEU A 73 -11.52 0.26 -12.38
N VAL A 74 -12.08 0.13 -11.20
CA VAL A 74 -11.45 -0.47 -10.01
C VAL A 74 -11.84 -1.93 -9.84
N VAL A 75 -13.13 -2.23 -9.83
CA VAL A 75 -13.64 -3.60 -9.67
C VAL A 75 -13.54 -4.34 -11.00
N ASN A 76 -12.77 -5.43 -11.00
CA ASN A 76 -12.61 -6.29 -12.19
C ASN A 76 -13.37 -7.62 -12.11
N ASN A 77 -14.01 -7.91 -10.97
CA ASN A 77 -14.87 -9.08 -10.83
C ASN A 77 -16.22 -8.81 -11.50
N THR A 78 -16.65 -9.69 -12.37
CA THR A 78 -17.89 -9.54 -13.13
C THR A 78 -19.12 -10.02 -12.35
N TRP A 79 -18.94 -10.61 -11.18
CA TRP A 79 -20.02 -11.17 -10.36
C TRP A 79 -20.95 -12.10 -11.20
N ALA A 80 -20.34 -12.98 -12.00
CA ALA A 80 -21.05 -13.78 -13.00
C ALA A 80 -22.15 -14.65 -12.37
N GLN A 81 -21.88 -15.25 -11.22
CA GLN A 81 -22.85 -16.12 -10.54
C GLN A 81 -23.75 -15.29 -9.60
N PRO A 82 -25.08 -15.45 -9.70
CA PRO A 82 -26.02 -14.82 -8.78
C PRO A 82 -25.88 -15.42 -7.38
N VAL A 83 -26.11 -14.60 -6.39
CA VAL A 83 -26.07 -14.98 -4.96
C VAL A 83 -27.49 -15.14 -4.46
N ALA A 84 -27.78 -16.22 -3.74
CA ALA A 84 -29.08 -16.41 -3.11
C ALA A 84 -29.31 -15.36 -2.01
N TYR A 85 -30.45 -14.66 -2.07
CA TYR A 85 -30.88 -13.71 -1.05
C TYR A 85 -32.40 -13.59 -0.98
N GLN A 86 -32.89 -13.11 0.15
CA GLN A 86 -34.31 -12.88 0.39
C GLN A 86 -34.60 -11.39 0.56
N VAL A 87 -35.81 -10.98 0.22
CA VAL A 87 -36.29 -9.60 0.42
C VAL A 87 -37.63 -9.67 1.10
N LYS A 88 -37.77 -8.92 2.22
CA LYS A 88 -39.01 -8.82 2.98
C LYS A 88 -39.37 -7.36 3.17
N ASP A 89 -40.61 -7.01 2.83
CA ASP A 89 -41.19 -5.71 3.18
C ASP A 89 -41.74 -5.76 4.62
N ASN A 90 -41.22 -4.94 5.48
CA ASN A 90 -41.63 -4.82 6.87
C ASN A 90 -42.47 -3.56 7.15
N GLY A 91 -43.12 -2.97 6.12
CA GLY A 91 -43.90 -1.75 6.24
C GLY A 91 -43.05 -0.48 6.19
N THR A 92 -42.26 -0.21 7.21
CA THR A 92 -41.37 0.99 7.29
C THR A 92 -39.98 0.79 6.69
N SER A 93 -39.60 -0.45 6.39
CA SER A 93 -38.30 -0.80 5.84
C SER A 93 -38.34 -2.04 4.95
N ILE A 94 -37.38 -2.14 4.04
CA ILE A 94 -37.13 -3.34 3.25
C ILE A 94 -35.92 -4.06 3.87
N LEU A 95 -36.08 -5.34 4.19
CA LEU A 95 -35.01 -6.19 4.71
C LEU A 95 -34.50 -7.11 3.61
N ILE A 96 -33.24 -7.01 3.26
CA ILE A 96 -32.52 -7.90 2.35
C ILE A 96 -31.64 -8.82 3.19
N THR A 97 -31.77 -10.14 3.03
CA THR A 97 -31.03 -11.13 3.81
C THR A 97 -30.20 -12.01 2.90
N THR A 98 -28.89 -12.05 3.12
CA THR A 98 -27.94 -12.99 2.51
C THR A 98 -27.53 -14.06 3.52
N ALA A 99 -26.65 -14.99 3.14
CA ALA A 99 -26.09 -15.99 4.07
C ALA A 99 -25.15 -15.38 5.14
N LYS A 100 -24.72 -14.10 4.99
CA LYS A 100 -23.77 -13.44 5.88
C LYS A 100 -24.27 -12.13 6.48
N LEU A 101 -25.23 -11.46 5.84
CA LEU A 101 -25.68 -10.12 6.20
C LEU A 101 -27.20 -10.00 6.19
N LYS A 102 -27.69 -9.12 7.06
CA LYS A 102 -29.01 -8.50 6.98
C LYS A 102 -28.85 -7.02 6.67
N ILE A 103 -29.47 -6.54 5.61
CA ILE A 103 -29.37 -5.17 5.10
C ILE A 103 -30.77 -4.57 5.20
N LYS A 104 -30.96 -3.63 6.13
CA LYS A 104 -32.22 -2.94 6.36
C LYS A 104 -32.19 -1.58 5.64
N VAL A 105 -33.10 -1.36 4.72
CA VAL A 105 -33.28 -0.12 3.96
C VAL A 105 -34.52 0.60 4.48
N SER A 106 -34.35 1.80 5.00
CA SER A 106 -35.46 2.65 5.49
C SER A 106 -36.30 3.17 4.32
N LYS A 107 -37.62 3.06 4.37
CA LYS A 107 -38.49 3.60 3.32
C LYS A 107 -38.60 5.12 3.38
N ALA A 108 -38.46 5.71 4.55
CA ALA A 108 -38.64 7.15 4.75
C ALA A 108 -37.49 7.98 4.17
N ASN A 109 -36.26 7.46 4.19
CA ASN A 109 -35.06 8.22 3.81
C ASN A 109 -33.99 7.39 3.09
N HIS A 110 -34.32 6.22 2.61
CA HIS A 110 -33.46 5.24 1.91
C HIS A 110 -32.09 4.96 2.56
N SER A 111 -31.93 5.28 3.86
CA SER A 111 -30.70 4.93 4.60
C SER A 111 -30.58 3.42 4.82
N ILE A 112 -29.34 2.93 4.84
CA ILE A 112 -29.03 1.52 4.97
C ILE A 112 -28.41 1.23 6.34
N THR A 113 -28.90 0.18 7.02
CA THR A 113 -28.27 -0.39 8.20
C THR A 113 -27.77 -1.80 7.85
N TYR A 114 -26.49 -2.03 8.06
CA TYR A 114 -25.84 -3.32 7.89
C TYR A 114 -25.79 -4.05 9.23
N MET A 115 -26.21 -5.30 9.22
CA MET A 115 -26.25 -6.15 10.41
C MET A 115 -25.68 -7.54 10.06
N ASP A 116 -25.12 -8.21 11.06
CA ASP A 116 -24.79 -9.62 10.92
C ASP A 116 -26.05 -10.52 10.88
N VAL A 117 -25.87 -11.81 10.68
CA VAL A 117 -26.99 -12.76 10.61
C VAL A 117 -27.77 -12.87 11.93
N ALA A 118 -27.14 -12.55 13.08
CA ALA A 118 -27.81 -12.50 14.39
C ALA A 118 -28.64 -11.23 14.56
N GLY A 119 -28.44 -10.22 13.72
CA GLY A 119 -29.12 -8.92 13.79
C GLY A 119 -28.37 -7.86 14.58
N LYS A 120 -27.13 -8.12 14.98
CA LYS A 120 -26.25 -7.10 15.59
C LYS A 120 -25.85 -6.08 14.51
N VAL A 121 -26.05 -4.80 14.81
CA VAL A 121 -25.63 -3.71 13.89
C VAL A 121 -24.12 -3.66 13.78
N ILE A 122 -23.63 -3.68 12.56
CA ILE A 122 -22.24 -3.52 12.18
C ILE A 122 -21.94 -2.03 11.96
N THR A 123 -22.71 -1.38 11.08
CA THR A 123 -22.69 0.05 10.82
C THR A 123 -24.01 0.48 10.18
N SER A 124 -24.23 1.78 10.08
CA SER A 124 -25.36 2.35 9.35
C SER A 124 -24.99 3.64 8.66
N GLU A 125 -25.63 3.90 7.53
CA GLU A 125 -25.61 5.24 6.97
C GLU A 125 -26.28 6.24 7.93
N ASP A 126 -25.80 7.47 7.93
CA ASP A 126 -26.48 8.56 8.65
C ASP A 126 -27.84 8.86 8.02
N SER A 127 -28.72 9.47 8.75
CA SER A 127 -30.04 9.87 8.27
C SER A 127 -30.01 10.89 7.12
N SER A 128 -28.95 11.68 7.01
CA SER A 128 -28.65 12.56 5.86
C SER A 128 -27.87 11.87 4.72
N ASN A 129 -27.49 10.66 4.92
CA ASN A 129 -26.84 9.64 4.11
C ASN A 129 -26.25 10.06 2.75
N LYS A 130 -26.91 9.63 1.67
CA LYS A 130 -26.47 9.85 0.28
C LYS A 130 -27.08 11.12 -0.29
N SER A 131 -26.29 11.92 -0.98
CA SER A 131 -26.78 13.06 -1.72
C SER A 131 -25.97 13.35 -2.98
N MET A 132 -26.64 13.93 -3.96
CA MET A 132 -26.03 14.52 -5.14
C MET A 132 -26.55 15.96 -5.26
N LYS A 133 -25.64 16.92 -5.19
CA LYS A 133 -25.96 18.34 -5.31
C LYS A 133 -25.36 18.89 -6.59
N ALA A 134 -26.18 19.53 -7.40
CA ALA A 134 -25.69 20.21 -8.61
C ALA A 134 -24.60 21.22 -8.24
N ALA A 135 -23.54 21.25 -9.02
CA ALA A 135 -22.38 22.12 -8.86
C ALA A 135 -21.77 22.47 -10.21
N THR A 136 -21.16 23.64 -10.29
CA THR A 136 -20.33 24.04 -11.44
C THR A 136 -18.91 24.21 -10.94
N ILE A 137 -17.97 23.38 -11.40
CA ILE A 137 -16.58 23.36 -10.97
C ILE A 137 -15.69 23.54 -12.19
N ALA A 138 -14.78 24.53 -12.14
CA ALA A 138 -13.94 24.90 -13.29
C ALA A 138 -14.72 25.15 -14.58
N GLY A 139 -15.99 25.64 -14.48
CA GLY A 139 -16.89 25.84 -15.59
C GLY A 139 -17.55 24.59 -16.16
N ILE A 140 -17.49 23.47 -15.46
CA ILE A 140 -18.11 22.18 -15.83
C ILE A 140 -19.28 21.89 -14.89
N ASP A 141 -20.48 21.71 -15.46
CA ASP A 141 -21.66 21.32 -14.70
C ASP A 141 -21.59 19.84 -14.32
N THR A 142 -21.79 19.57 -13.04
CA THR A 142 -21.67 18.24 -12.45
C THR A 142 -22.50 18.12 -11.16
N TYR A 143 -22.30 17.04 -10.41
CA TYR A 143 -22.90 16.85 -9.08
C TYR A 143 -21.79 16.53 -8.06
N ASN A 144 -21.80 17.23 -6.92
CA ASN A 144 -21.07 16.75 -5.76
C ASN A 144 -21.77 15.53 -5.20
N CYS A 145 -21.03 14.41 -5.10
CA CYS A 145 -21.52 13.14 -4.57
C CYS A 145 -21.08 12.94 -3.13
N THR A 146 -22.03 12.66 -2.23
CA THR A 146 -21.74 12.46 -0.80
C THR A 146 -22.37 11.17 -0.29
N THR A 147 -21.64 10.45 0.60
CA THR A 147 -22.22 9.43 1.48
C THR A 147 -21.70 9.61 2.89
N ALA A 148 -22.53 9.33 3.91
CA ALA A 148 -22.20 9.51 5.31
C ALA A 148 -22.62 8.31 6.14
N PHE A 149 -21.79 7.96 7.15
CA PHE A 149 -21.99 6.84 8.04
C PHE A 149 -21.89 7.27 9.50
N ASN A 150 -22.63 6.58 10.36
CA ASN A 150 -22.48 6.70 11.80
C ASN A 150 -21.18 6.01 12.25
N SER A 151 -20.51 6.61 13.23
CA SER A 151 -19.23 6.13 13.76
C SER A 151 -19.29 6.12 15.30
N PRO A 152 -19.52 4.96 15.94
CA PRO A 152 -19.58 4.86 17.40
C PRO A 152 -18.25 5.22 18.05
N ALA A 153 -18.28 5.64 19.34
CA ALA A 153 -17.11 6.18 20.04
C ALA A 153 -15.91 5.22 20.07
N ASP A 154 -16.18 3.93 20.15
CA ASP A 154 -15.19 2.84 20.23
C ASP A 154 -14.78 2.28 18.87
N GLU A 155 -14.98 3.01 17.78
CA GLU A 155 -14.53 2.67 16.43
C GLU A 155 -13.20 3.34 16.10
N ALA A 156 -12.31 2.62 15.43
CA ALA A 156 -11.12 3.17 14.78
C ALA A 156 -11.15 2.86 13.30
N LEU A 157 -10.63 3.79 12.47
CA LEU A 157 -10.71 3.79 11.02
C LEU A 157 -9.30 3.90 10.41
N TYR A 158 -8.98 3.03 9.43
CA TYR A 158 -7.66 2.93 8.81
C TYR A 158 -7.76 2.87 7.28
N GLY A 159 -6.64 3.13 6.61
CA GLY A 159 -6.58 3.06 5.15
C GLY A 159 -6.41 4.43 4.49
N LEU A 160 -7.21 4.73 3.48
CA LEU A 160 -7.22 5.97 2.69
C LEU A 160 -5.94 6.23 1.88
N GLY A 161 -4.95 5.34 1.91
CA GLY A 161 -3.74 5.44 1.09
C GLY A 161 -2.49 5.93 1.84
N CYS A 162 -1.62 6.59 1.09
CA CYS A 162 -0.34 7.10 1.54
C CYS A 162 -0.36 8.62 1.50
N HIS A 163 -0.40 9.27 2.65
CA HIS A 163 -0.48 10.73 2.75
C HIS A 163 0.52 11.27 3.76
N PRO A 164 1.16 12.42 3.50
CA PRO A 164 1.83 13.19 4.55
C PRO A 164 0.83 13.48 5.66
N LEU A 165 1.18 13.16 6.89
CA LEU A 165 0.26 13.31 8.01
C LEU A 165 0.57 14.60 8.80
N ASP A 166 -0.43 15.46 8.94
CA ASP A 166 -0.36 16.62 9.82
C ASP A 166 -0.37 16.20 11.30
N SER A 167 -1.02 15.08 11.59
CA SER A 167 -0.97 14.39 12.88
C SER A 167 -0.43 12.97 12.70
N LEU A 168 0.35 12.49 13.67
CA LEU A 168 0.99 11.18 13.59
C LEU A 168 0.05 10.01 13.84
N SER A 169 -1.25 10.22 14.11
CA SER A 169 -2.20 9.11 14.31
C SER A 169 -2.45 8.36 13.00
N ILE A 170 -2.46 7.03 13.05
CA ILE A 170 -2.90 6.17 11.94
C ILE A 170 -4.42 6.05 11.86
N ASN A 171 -5.15 6.45 12.91
CA ASN A 171 -6.60 6.36 13.01
C ASN A 171 -7.25 7.61 12.41
N TYR A 172 -8.09 7.42 11.41
CA TYR A 172 -8.80 8.50 10.72
C TYR A 172 -10.08 8.96 11.42
N LYS A 173 -10.49 8.34 12.52
CA LYS A 173 -11.59 8.86 13.33
C LYS A 173 -11.21 10.23 13.91
N GLY A 174 -12.06 11.23 13.69
CA GLY A 174 -11.78 12.61 14.12
C GLY A 174 -10.80 13.38 13.20
N ARG A 175 -10.48 12.86 12.01
CA ARG A 175 -9.54 13.49 11.06
C ARG A 175 -10.14 13.58 9.68
N ASN A 176 -9.76 14.64 8.95
CA ASN A 176 -10.11 14.83 7.56
C ASN A 176 -8.92 14.44 6.67
N GLN A 177 -9.20 13.99 5.45
CA GLN A 177 -8.19 13.64 4.48
C GLN A 177 -8.61 14.09 3.09
N ASP A 178 -7.76 14.89 2.44
CA ASP A 178 -7.86 15.17 1.01
C ASP A 178 -7.46 13.93 0.22
N MET A 179 -8.34 13.50 -0.69
CA MET A 179 -8.22 12.30 -1.51
C MET A 179 -8.02 12.66 -3.00
N ALA A 180 -7.52 13.84 -3.30
CA ALA A 180 -7.06 14.17 -4.64
C ALA A 180 -5.65 13.61 -4.87
N ILE A 181 -5.43 12.95 -5.99
CA ILE A 181 -4.08 12.53 -6.40
C ILE A 181 -3.26 13.78 -6.75
N LYS A 182 -2.11 13.92 -6.12
CA LYS A 182 -1.14 14.98 -6.34
C LYS A 182 0.24 14.53 -5.82
N TYR A 183 1.26 15.30 -6.11
CA TYR A 183 2.61 15.09 -5.58
C TYR A 183 2.60 14.81 -4.07
N LEU A 184 3.35 13.83 -3.61
CA LEU A 184 3.45 13.32 -2.24
C LEU A 184 2.23 12.55 -1.71
N THR A 185 1.19 12.30 -2.50
CA THR A 185 -0.03 11.64 -1.99
C THR A 185 -0.42 10.43 -2.83
N GLY A 186 -0.72 9.30 -2.21
CA GLY A 186 -1.38 8.15 -2.82
C GLY A 186 -2.82 8.03 -2.30
N ALA A 187 -3.79 8.56 -3.04
CA ALA A 187 -5.19 8.64 -2.61
C ALA A 187 -5.95 7.36 -2.95
N ILE A 188 -6.11 6.46 -1.97
CA ILE A 188 -6.77 5.16 -2.16
C ILE A 188 -8.05 5.14 -1.32
N PRO A 189 -9.25 5.27 -1.92
CA PRO A 189 -10.49 5.45 -1.20
C PRO A 189 -11.04 4.14 -0.60
N VAL A 190 -10.20 3.45 0.19
CA VAL A 190 -10.50 2.21 0.90
C VAL A 190 -10.32 2.42 2.38
N LEU A 191 -11.35 2.11 3.17
CA LEU A 191 -11.40 2.28 4.61
C LEU A 191 -11.65 0.95 5.31
N LEU A 192 -10.92 0.67 6.38
CA LEU A 192 -11.13 -0.46 7.29
C LEU A 192 -11.62 0.04 8.64
N SER A 193 -12.61 -0.65 9.23
CA SER A 193 -13.15 -0.35 10.54
C SER A 193 -12.96 -1.49 11.52
N THR A 194 -12.59 -1.16 12.77
CA THR A 194 -12.54 -2.12 13.88
C THR A 194 -13.90 -2.76 14.21
N LYS A 195 -14.99 -2.25 13.62
CA LYS A 195 -16.34 -2.85 13.73
C LYS A 195 -16.55 -4.03 12.79
N GLY A 196 -15.52 -4.45 12.03
CA GLY A 196 -15.58 -5.64 11.18
C GLY A 196 -16.20 -5.35 9.82
N TYR A 197 -15.95 -4.19 9.25
CA TYR A 197 -16.33 -3.87 7.88
C TYR A 197 -15.26 -3.02 7.17
N GLY A 198 -15.31 -3.02 5.85
CA GLY A 198 -14.58 -2.11 5.00
C GLY A 198 -15.50 -1.40 4.04
N LEU A 199 -15.07 -0.22 3.59
CA LEU A 199 -15.74 0.56 2.55
C LEU A 199 -14.73 0.87 1.44
N MET A 200 -15.18 0.79 0.19
CA MET A 200 -14.48 1.34 -0.95
C MET A 200 -15.41 2.33 -1.67
N TRP A 201 -14.97 3.57 -1.79
CA TRP A 201 -15.65 4.62 -2.52
C TRP A 201 -15.26 4.54 -4.00
N ASP A 202 -16.18 4.07 -4.88
CA ASP A 202 -15.92 3.87 -6.30
C ASP A 202 -16.28 5.12 -7.11
N ASN A 203 -15.59 6.21 -6.80
CA ASN A 203 -15.65 7.49 -7.51
C ASN A 203 -14.23 7.95 -7.83
N TYR A 204 -14.00 8.41 -9.05
CA TYR A 204 -12.65 8.69 -9.60
C TYR A 204 -12.29 10.17 -9.63
N SER A 205 -13.18 11.03 -9.18
CA SER A 205 -12.96 12.47 -9.00
C SER A 205 -12.14 12.75 -7.75
N ALA A 206 -11.56 13.93 -7.68
CA ALA A 206 -11.01 14.46 -6.44
C ALA A 206 -12.08 14.39 -5.34
N SER A 207 -11.70 13.82 -4.20
CA SER A 207 -12.63 13.53 -3.11
C SER A 207 -12.04 13.99 -1.78
N ASN A 208 -12.88 14.11 -0.77
CA ASN A 208 -12.48 14.35 0.60
C ASN A 208 -13.14 13.33 1.53
N PHE A 209 -12.37 12.85 2.47
CA PHE A 209 -12.86 12.11 3.62
C PHE A 209 -12.95 13.06 4.83
N TYR A 210 -14.08 13.06 5.50
CA TYR A 210 -14.31 13.85 6.72
C TYR A 210 -14.61 12.90 7.87
N GLY A 211 -13.63 12.68 8.75
CA GLY A 211 -13.75 11.82 9.92
C GLY A 211 -14.09 12.58 11.23
N ALA A 212 -14.07 13.93 11.17
CA ALA A 212 -14.33 14.82 12.30
C ALA A 212 -15.77 15.37 12.34
N GLU A 213 -16.71 14.72 11.65
CA GLU A 213 -18.10 15.18 11.58
C GLU A 213 -18.85 15.00 12.91
N LYS A 214 -19.61 16.04 13.29
CA LYS A 214 -20.50 16.04 14.46
C LYS A 214 -19.87 15.46 15.74
N GLY A 215 -18.71 15.97 16.13
CA GLY A 215 -18.02 15.50 17.33
C GLY A 215 -17.49 14.07 17.21
N ASN A 216 -17.04 13.67 16.03
CA ASN A 216 -16.47 12.34 15.72
C ASN A 216 -17.49 11.18 15.81
N THR A 217 -18.78 11.46 15.74
CA THR A 217 -19.82 10.42 15.74
C THR A 217 -20.24 9.99 14.34
N LYS A 218 -19.65 10.62 13.30
CA LYS A 218 -19.94 10.36 11.89
C LYS A 218 -18.67 10.56 11.05
N PHE A 219 -18.66 9.92 9.89
CA PHE A 219 -17.73 10.25 8.81
C PHE A 219 -18.47 10.31 7.48
N LYS A 220 -17.87 10.98 6.50
CA LYS A 220 -18.42 11.08 5.15
C LYS A 220 -17.34 11.12 4.08
N TYR A 221 -17.70 10.65 2.89
CA TYR A 221 -16.98 10.90 1.65
C TYR A 221 -17.71 11.97 0.85
N VAL A 222 -16.96 12.89 0.23
CA VAL A 222 -17.47 13.91 -0.67
C VAL A 222 -16.58 13.96 -1.90
N SER A 223 -17.13 13.69 -3.08
CA SER A 223 -16.45 13.86 -4.37
C SER A 223 -16.89 15.14 -5.05
N GLU A 224 -15.95 15.80 -5.74
CA GLU A 224 -16.23 17.01 -6.52
C GLU A 224 -17.21 16.74 -7.65
N SER A 225 -17.10 15.59 -8.29
CA SER A 225 -17.86 15.24 -9.47
C SER A 225 -18.33 13.78 -9.45
N GLY A 226 -19.50 13.52 -10.02
CA GLY A 226 -20.01 12.19 -10.28
C GLY A 226 -21.43 12.20 -10.81
N LYS A 227 -21.81 11.13 -11.48
CA LYS A 227 -23.16 10.88 -11.99
C LYS A 227 -23.99 10.00 -11.06
N GLN A 228 -23.35 9.46 -10.03
CA GLN A 228 -23.95 8.63 -8.98
C GLN A 228 -23.04 8.58 -7.77
N VAL A 229 -23.62 8.32 -6.63
CA VAL A 229 -22.94 7.78 -5.46
C VAL A 229 -22.73 6.31 -5.73
N ASP A 230 -21.51 5.79 -5.52
CA ASP A 230 -21.15 4.40 -5.72
C ASP A 230 -20.15 3.96 -4.66
N TYR A 231 -20.51 2.96 -3.86
CA TYR A 231 -19.59 2.41 -2.89
C TYR A 231 -19.81 0.90 -2.69
N TYR A 232 -18.74 0.22 -2.27
CA TYR A 232 -18.75 -1.19 -1.88
C TYR A 232 -18.62 -1.30 -0.36
N PHE A 233 -19.45 -2.16 0.22
CA PHE A 233 -19.38 -2.58 1.61
C PHE A 233 -18.86 -4.01 1.68
N PHE A 234 -17.82 -4.24 2.49
CA PHE A 234 -17.19 -5.54 2.72
C PHE A 234 -17.39 -5.94 4.17
N TYR A 235 -17.97 -7.12 4.43
CA TYR A 235 -18.15 -7.64 5.77
C TYR A 235 -17.15 -8.73 6.10
N GLY A 236 -16.29 -8.50 7.08
CA GLY A 236 -15.35 -9.47 7.62
C GLY A 236 -15.04 -9.12 9.07
N PRO A 237 -15.12 -10.05 10.03
CA PRO A 237 -14.90 -9.78 11.44
C PRO A 237 -13.48 -9.30 11.76
N ASP A 238 -12.53 -9.51 10.86
CA ASP A 238 -11.15 -9.03 10.97
C ASP A 238 -10.66 -8.39 9.66
N PHE A 239 -9.56 -7.64 9.74
CA PHE A 239 -9.01 -6.89 8.61
C PHE A 239 -8.48 -7.78 7.49
N ASP A 240 -7.94 -8.96 7.79
CA ASP A 240 -7.47 -9.89 6.76
C ASP A 240 -8.64 -10.37 5.89
N GLN A 241 -9.80 -10.65 6.49
CA GLN A 241 -11.00 -11.02 5.73
C GLN A 241 -11.51 -9.86 4.87
N ILE A 242 -11.54 -8.63 5.41
CA ILE A 242 -11.96 -7.44 4.65
C ILE A 242 -11.03 -7.22 3.45
N ILE A 243 -9.71 -7.28 3.64
CA ILE A 243 -8.73 -7.14 2.55
C ILE A 243 -8.88 -8.27 1.53
N ASN A 244 -9.16 -9.49 1.98
CA ASN A 244 -9.43 -10.62 1.08
C ASN A 244 -10.67 -10.37 0.22
N LEU A 245 -11.75 -9.83 0.78
CA LEU A 245 -12.97 -9.48 0.03
C LEU A 245 -12.70 -8.32 -0.95
N TYR A 246 -11.98 -7.29 -0.52
CA TYR A 246 -11.57 -6.18 -1.36
C TYR A 246 -10.76 -6.66 -2.58
N ARG A 247 -9.74 -7.51 -2.36
CA ARG A 247 -8.94 -8.04 -3.48
C ARG A 247 -9.69 -9.09 -4.31
N THR A 248 -10.71 -9.73 -3.75
CA THR A 248 -11.66 -10.57 -4.52
C THR A 248 -12.45 -9.70 -5.51
N ALA A 249 -12.83 -8.49 -5.12
CA ALA A 249 -13.52 -7.55 -6.00
C ALA A 249 -12.58 -6.90 -7.03
N THR A 250 -11.38 -6.50 -6.60
CA THR A 250 -10.49 -5.61 -7.37
C THR A 250 -9.28 -6.29 -8.01
N GLY A 251 -9.07 -7.57 -7.74
CA GLY A 251 -7.95 -8.37 -8.25
C GLY A 251 -6.83 -8.57 -7.23
N LYS A 252 -6.21 -9.74 -7.30
CA LYS A 252 -5.10 -10.14 -6.44
C LYS A 252 -3.82 -9.41 -6.83
N ALA A 253 -2.95 -9.17 -5.83
CA ALA A 253 -1.59 -8.76 -6.10
C ALA A 253 -0.77 -9.95 -6.63
N PRO A 254 -0.01 -9.82 -7.73
CA PRO A 254 0.91 -10.85 -8.19
C PRO A 254 2.10 -10.97 -7.24
N MET A 255 2.81 -12.11 -7.30
CA MET A 255 4.12 -12.23 -6.67
C MET A 255 5.19 -11.58 -7.53
N PHE A 256 6.11 -10.88 -6.88
CA PHE A 256 7.35 -10.44 -7.50
C PHE A 256 8.39 -11.57 -7.57
N GLY A 257 9.42 -11.40 -8.39
CA GLY A 257 10.62 -12.23 -8.32
C GLY A 257 11.23 -12.19 -6.92
N LYS A 258 11.85 -13.27 -6.48
CA LYS A 258 12.43 -13.36 -5.13
C LYS A 258 13.46 -12.27 -4.86
N TRP A 259 14.19 -11.84 -5.89
CA TRP A 259 15.14 -10.74 -5.87
C TRP A 259 14.53 -9.40 -5.41
N ALA A 260 13.24 -9.16 -5.68
CA ALA A 260 12.56 -7.93 -5.26
C ALA A 260 12.42 -7.76 -3.74
N TYR A 261 12.68 -8.80 -2.97
CA TYR A 261 12.66 -8.75 -1.51
C TYR A 261 14.05 -8.57 -0.88
N GLY A 262 15.12 -8.54 -1.70
CA GLY A 262 16.46 -8.11 -1.31
C GLY A 262 16.63 -6.59 -1.30
N LEU A 263 17.88 -6.12 -1.35
CA LEU A 263 18.21 -4.69 -1.34
C LEU A 263 18.19 -4.11 -2.75
N PHE A 264 17.54 -2.95 -2.89
CA PHE A 264 17.64 -2.07 -4.06
C PHE A 264 18.62 -0.95 -3.75
N GLN A 265 19.70 -0.86 -4.53
CA GLN A 265 20.63 0.27 -4.52
C GLN A 265 20.22 1.26 -5.60
N SER A 266 19.85 2.44 -5.18
CA SER A 266 19.46 3.56 -6.04
C SER A 266 20.10 4.86 -5.58
N GLN A 267 20.21 5.81 -6.48
CA GLN A 267 20.68 7.18 -6.25
C GLN A 267 19.96 8.11 -7.24
N ASP A 268 19.77 9.37 -6.89
CA ASP A 268 19.37 10.46 -7.80
C ASP A 268 20.64 11.01 -8.48
N ARG A 269 21.05 10.44 -9.39
CA ARG A 269 21.10 9.43 -10.42
C ARG A 269 22.55 9.07 -10.71
N TYR A 270 22.82 7.96 -11.31
CA TYR A 270 24.15 7.67 -11.84
C TYR A 270 24.33 8.41 -13.16
N LEU A 271 25.45 9.12 -13.30
CA LEU A 271 25.68 9.99 -14.44
C LEU A 271 26.35 9.27 -15.64
N SER A 272 26.84 8.05 -15.42
CA SER A 272 27.52 7.29 -16.45
C SER A 272 27.43 5.78 -16.23
N GLU A 273 27.65 5.03 -17.30
CA GLU A 273 27.83 3.56 -17.30
C GLU A 273 28.95 3.13 -16.34
N ALA A 274 30.09 3.85 -16.35
CA ALA A 274 31.24 3.55 -15.47
C ALA A 274 30.89 3.69 -13.98
N GLU A 275 30.06 4.65 -13.63
CA GLU A 275 29.61 4.85 -12.26
C GLU A 275 28.74 3.67 -11.78
N ILE A 276 27.80 3.20 -12.58
CA ILE A 276 26.98 2.02 -12.27
C ILE A 276 27.84 0.76 -12.11
N LEU A 277 28.82 0.55 -13.02
CA LEU A 277 29.73 -0.58 -12.94
C LEU A 277 30.60 -0.52 -11.68
N THR A 278 31.06 0.68 -11.31
CA THR A 278 31.78 0.90 -10.04
C THR A 278 30.94 0.53 -8.81
N VAL A 279 29.67 0.89 -8.81
CA VAL A 279 28.73 0.51 -7.73
C VAL A 279 28.58 -1.01 -7.67
N LYS A 280 28.34 -1.67 -8.79
CA LYS A 280 28.27 -3.15 -8.91
C LYS A 280 29.52 -3.81 -8.30
N ASP A 281 30.71 -3.36 -8.72
CA ASP A 281 31.98 -3.93 -8.27
C ASP A 281 32.20 -3.73 -6.78
N ASN A 282 31.89 -2.55 -6.25
CA ASN A 282 32.02 -2.30 -4.80
C ASN A 282 31.09 -3.21 -3.97
N TYR A 283 29.84 -3.42 -4.37
CA TYR A 283 28.96 -4.35 -3.64
C TYR A 283 29.51 -5.77 -3.65
N ARG A 284 29.91 -6.29 -4.81
CA ARG A 284 30.40 -7.68 -4.94
C ARG A 284 31.76 -7.88 -4.28
N ASN A 285 32.72 -6.97 -4.49
CA ASN A 285 34.08 -7.09 -3.93
C ASN A 285 34.11 -6.96 -2.41
N ASN A 286 33.17 -6.22 -1.82
CA ASN A 286 33.06 -6.09 -0.37
C ASN A 286 32.09 -7.12 0.27
N ASN A 287 31.56 -8.08 -0.49
CA ASN A 287 30.62 -9.09 -0.01
C ASN A 287 29.38 -8.46 0.68
N ILE A 288 28.86 -7.35 0.11
CA ILE A 288 27.67 -6.65 0.58
C ILE A 288 26.48 -7.18 -0.21
N PRO A 289 25.45 -7.70 0.46
CA PRO A 289 24.23 -8.17 -0.23
C PRO A 289 23.53 -7.06 -1.01
N VAL A 290 23.13 -7.36 -2.25
CA VAL A 290 22.30 -6.48 -3.10
C VAL A 290 21.74 -7.27 -4.27
N ASP A 291 20.48 -7.01 -4.64
CA ASP A 291 19.81 -7.67 -5.77
C ASP A 291 19.59 -6.74 -6.96
N VAL A 292 19.39 -5.44 -6.73
CA VAL A 292 18.97 -4.52 -7.79
C VAL A 292 19.81 -3.25 -7.78
N ILE A 293 20.27 -2.82 -8.95
CA ILE A 293 20.79 -1.48 -9.18
C ILE A 293 19.78 -0.71 -10.02
N VAL A 294 19.47 0.52 -9.60
CA VAL A 294 18.45 1.35 -10.22
C VAL A 294 19.06 2.54 -10.91
N GLN A 295 18.85 2.68 -12.22
CA GLN A 295 19.11 3.90 -12.98
C GLN A 295 17.89 4.82 -12.89
N ASP A 296 18.08 5.98 -12.31
CA ASP A 296 17.05 7.00 -12.20
C ASP A 296 16.96 7.85 -13.48
N TRP A 297 16.07 8.85 -13.46
CA TRP A 297 15.72 9.72 -14.57
C TRP A 297 16.93 10.46 -15.21
N TYR A 298 16.68 11.21 -16.31
CA TYR A 298 17.65 12.09 -16.99
C TYR A 298 18.80 11.36 -17.70
N TYR A 299 18.68 10.04 -17.86
CA TYR A 299 19.64 9.26 -18.66
C TYR A 299 19.56 9.59 -20.16
N TRP A 300 18.49 10.23 -20.58
CA TRP A 300 18.22 10.67 -21.97
C TRP A 300 18.79 12.04 -22.32
N ASP A 301 19.16 12.90 -21.37
CA ASP A 301 19.66 14.26 -21.59
C ASP A 301 20.86 14.29 -22.58
N PRO A 302 20.85 15.18 -23.58
CA PRO A 302 19.98 16.32 -23.83
C PRO A 302 18.73 16.03 -24.70
N LEU A 303 18.42 14.79 -24.99
CA LEU A 303 17.21 14.45 -25.74
C LEU A 303 15.97 14.81 -24.91
N PRO A 304 14.84 15.15 -25.55
CA PRO A 304 13.60 15.37 -24.83
C PRO A 304 13.14 14.12 -24.06
N ILE A 305 12.43 14.34 -22.97
CA ILE A 305 11.83 13.27 -22.15
C ILE A 305 10.93 12.38 -23.01
N GLY A 306 10.82 11.09 -22.66
CA GLY A 306 10.03 10.11 -23.41
C GLY A 306 10.70 9.55 -24.65
N SER A 307 11.97 9.94 -24.95
CA SER A 307 12.75 9.32 -26.02
C SER A 307 13.07 7.85 -25.76
N HIS A 308 13.15 7.44 -24.49
CA HIS A 308 13.57 6.10 -24.01
C HIS A 308 14.95 5.67 -24.55
N ILE A 309 15.83 6.63 -24.80
CA ILE A 309 17.19 6.41 -25.30
C ILE A 309 18.19 6.85 -24.24
N MET A 310 19.16 6.00 -23.92
CA MET A 310 20.26 6.38 -23.04
C MET A 310 21.29 7.20 -23.84
N LYS A 311 21.75 8.33 -23.27
CA LYS A 311 22.70 9.23 -23.88
C LYS A 311 24.02 8.51 -24.21
N PRO A 312 24.43 8.41 -25.49
CA PRO A 312 25.61 7.60 -25.90
C PRO A 312 26.92 8.04 -25.25
N GLU A 313 27.10 9.35 -25.00
CA GLU A 313 28.34 9.88 -24.41
C GLU A 313 28.51 9.47 -22.93
N ARG A 314 27.41 9.19 -22.23
CA ARG A 314 27.42 8.75 -20.82
C ARG A 314 27.24 7.25 -20.69
N TYR A 315 26.48 6.65 -21.58
CA TYR A 315 26.17 5.22 -21.64
C TYR A 315 26.45 4.67 -23.02
N PRO A 316 27.77 4.52 -23.39
CA PRO A 316 28.14 4.10 -24.73
C PRO A 316 27.70 2.68 -25.08
N HIS A 317 27.55 1.81 -24.08
CA HIS A 317 27.25 0.39 -24.27
C HIS A 317 26.09 -0.07 -23.36
N PRO A 318 24.86 0.52 -23.44
CA PRO A 318 23.81 0.27 -22.44
C PRO A 318 23.33 -1.18 -22.38
N LYS A 319 23.41 -1.94 -23.48
CA LYS A 319 23.15 -3.39 -23.48
C LYS A 319 24.22 -4.14 -22.70
N GLN A 320 25.50 -3.84 -22.93
CA GLN A 320 26.61 -4.45 -22.23
C GLN A 320 26.59 -4.12 -20.73
N LEU A 321 26.22 -2.88 -20.38
CA LEU A 321 26.01 -2.48 -18.98
C LEU A 321 25.04 -3.42 -18.28
N VAL A 322 23.86 -3.66 -18.87
CA VAL A 322 22.86 -4.55 -18.28
C VAL A 322 23.36 -6.00 -18.24
N ASP A 323 24.06 -6.46 -19.28
CA ASP A 323 24.65 -7.80 -19.30
C ASP A 323 25.71 -7.98 -18.19
N GLU A 324 26.53 -6.96 -17.89
CA GLU A 324 27.50 -6.98 -16.79
C GLU A 324 26.82 -6.99 -15.41
N LEU A 325 25.67 -6.31 -15.26
CA LEU A 325 24.85 -6.43 -14.05
C LEU A 325 24.31 -7.86 -13.91
N HIS A 326 23.75 -8.44 -14.96
CA HIS A 326 23.23 -9.81 -14.95
C HIS A 326 24.33 -10.85 -14.66
N LYS A 327 25.53 -10.71 -15.24
CA LYS A 327 26.68 -11.58 -14.93
C LYS A 327 27.07 -11.54 -13.44
N ALA A 328 26.88 -10.39 -12.81
CA ALA A 328 27.07 -10.22 -11.37
C ALA A 328 25.87 -10.68 -10.52
N ASN A 329 24.88 -11.35 -11.12
CA ASN A 329 23.61 -11.72 -10.49
C ASN A 329 22.89 -10.53 -9.85
N LEU A 330 22.79 -9.42 -10.60
CA LEU A 330 22.05 -8.22 -10.27
C LEU A 330 20.93 -8.03 -11.29
N HIS A 331 19.80 -7.57 -10.83
CA HIS A 331 18.73 -7.09 -11.69
C HIS A 331 18.91 -5.59 -11.96
N ALA A 332 18.57 -5.19 -13.16
CA ALA A 332 18.67 -3.82 -13.63
C ALA A 332 17.29 -3.17 -13.68
N MET A 333 17.10 -2.06 -12.96
CA MET A 333 15.86 -1.29 -12.93
C MET A 333 16.09 0.11 -13.50
N ILE A 334 15.14 0.64 -14.27
CA ILE A 334 15.25 1.96 -14.88
C ILE A 334 13.99 2.81 -14.61
N SER A 335 14.20 4.12 -14.41
CA SER A 335 13.11 5.09 -14.29
C SER A 335 12.45 5.35 -15.64
N ILE A 336 11.14 5.40 -15.67
CA ILE A 336 10.33 5.68 -16.86
C ILE A 336 9.12 6.54 -16.47
N TRP A 337 8.81 7.54 -17.31
CA TRP A 337 7.75 8.50 -17.06
C TRP A 337 6.68 8.44 -18.16
N PRO A 338 5.39 8.67 -17.83
CA PRO A 338 4.33 8.77 -18.83
C PRO A 338 4.28 10.13 -19.55
N VAL A 339 5.44 10.76 -19.71
CA VAL A 339 5.63 12.13 -20.16
C VAL A 339 6.48 12.14 -21.43
N PHE A 340 6.09 12.99 -22.38
CA PHE A 340 6.74 13.10 -23.68
C PHE A 340 7.04 14.56 -24.03
N GLY A 341 8.30 14.84 -24.36
CA GLY A 341 8.72 16.14 -24.87
C GLY A 341 8.44 16.22 -26.38
N LYS A 342 7.90 17.37 -26.80
CA LYS A 342 7.60 17.67 -28.21
C LYS A 342 8.88 17.56 -29.04
N GLY A 343 8.76 16.97 -30.23
CA GLY A 343 9.88 16.75 -31.16
C GLY A 343 10.57 15.41 -31.01
N THR A 344 10.07 14.51 -30.16
CA THR A 344 10.52 13.12 -30.15
C THR A 344 9.66 12.26 -31.10
N PRO A 345 10.23 11.23 -31.77
CA PRO A 345 9.43 10.30 -32.57
C PRO A 345 8.30 9.62 -31.77
N ASN A 346 8.52 9.38 -30.48
CA ASN A 346 7.53 8.80 -29.58
C ASN A 346 6.35 9.75 -29.32
N TYR A 347 6.63 11.05 -29.14
CA TYR A 347 5.60 12.10 -29.04
C TYR A 347 4.75 12.13 -30.31
N ASP A 348 5.42 12.26 -31.48
CA ASP A 348 4.74 12.40 -32.77
C ASP A 348 3.85 11.18 -33.08
N ALA A 349 4.30 9.99 -32.71
CA ALA A 349 3.51 8.77 -32.88
C ALA A 349 2.25 8.77 -32.00
N LEU A 350 2.34 9.22 -30.75
CA LEU A 350 1.19 9.37 -29.86
C LEU A 350 0.24 10.48 -30.30
N ASP A 351 0.77 11.63 -30.72
CA ASP A 351 -0.03 12.76 -31.23
C ASP A 351 -0.86 12.35 -32.45
N LYS A 352 -0.25 11.66 -33.39
CA LYS A 352 -0.89 11.16 -34.62
C LYS A 352 -2.13 10.31 -34.36
N ILE A 353 -2.21 9.61 -33.22
CA ILE A 353 -3.37 8.78 -32.86
C ILE A 353 -4.31 9.49 -31.87
N GLY A 354 -4.10 10.77 -31.56
CA GLY A 354 -4.81 11.49 -30.51
C GLY A 354 -4.57 10.88 -29.13
N GLY A 355 -3.36 10.38 -28.89
CA GLY A 355 -2.98 9.68 -27.68
C GLY A 355 -2.34 10.56 -26.60
N LEU A 356 -2.29 11.87 -26.81
CA LEU A 356 -1.78 12.84 -25.84
C LEU A 356 -2.94 13.53 -25.08
N THR A 357 -2.66 13.97 -23.86
CA THR A 357 -3.61 14.79 -23.08
C THR A 357 -3.45 16.27 -23.39
N SER A 358 -4.39 17.09 -22.90
CA SER A 358 -4.26 18.55 -22.92
C SER A 358 -3.47 19.10 -21.72
N ILE A 359 -2.91 18.23 -20.87
CA ILE A 359 -2.07 18.66 -19.74
C ILE A 359 -0.64 18.82 -20.25
N THR A 360 -0.25 20.08 -20.43
CA THR A 360 1.04 20.45 -21.06
C THR A 360 1.73 21.53 -20.23
N TRP A 361 3.06 21.59 -20.31
CA TRP A 361 3.86 22.64 -19.65
C TRP A 361 5.24 22.81 -20.28
N ASP A 362 5.83 23.99 -20.07
CA ASP A 362 7.24 24.24 -20.36
C ASP A 362 8.10 23.65 -19.23
N ASN A 363 8.88 22.65 -19.54
CA ASN A 363 9.76 22.01 -18.58
C ASN A 363 11.07 22.77 -18.47
N VAL A 364 11.26 23.52 -17.39
CA VAL A 364 12.45 24.34 -17.15
C VAL A 364 13.74 23.52 -16.94
N VAL A 365 13.62 22.22 -16.64
CA VAL A 365 14.78 21.33 -16.44
C VAL A 365 15.25 20.73 -17.75
N THR A 366 14.33 20.28 -18.59
CA THR A 366 14.62 19.65 -19.89
C THR A 366 14.61 20.66 -21.04
N HIS A 367 14.16 21.89 -20.80
CA HIS A 367 13.96 22.95 -21.81
C HIS A 367 13.08 22.48 -22.97
N THR A 368 12.06 21.67 -22.68
CA THR A 368 11.14 21.11 -23.66
C THR A 368 9.70 21.42 -23.29
N PHE A 369 8.82 21.45 -24.29
CA PHE A 369 7.37 21.47 -24.08
C PHE A 369 6.88 20.04 -23.91
N ASP A 370 6.45 19.72 -22.71
CA ASP A 370 6.14 18.36 -22.28
C ASP A 370 4.64 18.14 -22.14
N THR A 371 4.18 16.92 -22.34
CA THR A 371 2.79 16.51 -22.13
C THR A 371 2.70 15.06 -21.65
N TYR A 372 1.60 14.73 -20.96
CA TYR A 372 1.26 13.36 -20.62
C TYR A 372 0.57 12.67 -21.80
N TYR A 373 0.84 11.36 -22.00
CA TYR A 373 -0.02 10.58 -22.88
C TYR A 373 -1.35 10.25 -22.16
N ASP A 374 -2.42 10.01 -22.92
CA ASP A 374 -3.71 9.63 -22.36
C ASP A 374 -3.74 8.15 -21.95
N ALA A 375 -3.45 7.88 -20.68
CA ALA A 375 -3.47 6.53 -20.12
C ALA A 375 -4.89 5.89 -20.11
N HIS A 376 -5.95 6.68 -20.27
CA HIS A 376 -7.30 6.17 -20.43
C HIS A 376 -7.59 5.64 -21.85
N ASN A 377 -6.78 6.04 -22.84
CA ASN A 377 -6.91 5.58 -24.21
C ASN A 377 -6.20 4.21 -24.40
N PRO A 378 -6.93 3.13 -24.73
CA PRO A 378 -6.31 1.82 -24.90
C PRO A 378 -5.23 1.76 -25.98
N LYS A 379 -5.42 2.53 -27.07
CA LYS A 379 -4.41 2.60 -28.18
C LYS A 379 -3.15 3.31 -27.72
N ALA A 380 -3.28 4.39 -26.94
CA ALA A 380 -2.15 5.12 -26.41
C ALA A 380 -1.38 4.28 -25.36
N ARG A 381 -2.07 3.52 -24.49
CA ARG A 381 -1.42 2.57 -23.58
C ARG A 381 -0.61 1.50 -24.31
N GLU A 382 -1.17 0.94 -25.37
CA GLU A 382 -0.48 -0.08 -26.18
C GLU A 382 0.75 0.53 -26.86
N MET A 383 0.63 1.73 -27.44
CA MET A 383 1.75 2.41 -28.05
C MET A 383 2.85 2.76 -27.06
N TYR A 384 2.49 3.30 -25.88
CA TYR A 384 3.43 3.55 -24.79
C TYR A 384 4.19 2.28 -24.40
N TRP A 385 3.46 1.18 -24.21
CA TRP A 385 4.08 -0.11 -23.90
C TRP A 385 5.08 -0.55 -24.98
N GLN A 386 4.68 -0.50 -26.25
CA GLN A 386 5.54 -0.91 -27.36
C GLN A 386 6.83 -0.07 -27.43
N GLN A 387 6.71 1.25 -27.31
CA GLN A 387 7.85 2.17 -27.31
C GLN A 387 8.85 1.84 -26.19
N ALA A 388 8.34 1.71 -24.96
CA ALA A 388 9.16 1.42 -23.79
C ALA A 388 9.74 0.00 -23.81
N ARG A 389 8.93 -1.01 -24.18
CA ARG A 389 9.37 -2.40 -24.32
C ARG A 389 10.50 -2.53 -25.34
N ASP A 390 10.33 -1.96 -26.53
CA ASP A 390 11.27 -2.14 -27.62
C ASP A 390 12.60 -1.42 -27.34
N SER A 391 12.54 -0.25 -26.69
CA SER A 391 13.74 0.51 -26.34
C SER A 391 14.44 -0.03 -25.08
N LEU A 392 13.69 -0.25 -23.99
CA LEU A 392 14.31 -0.54 -22.69
C LEU A 392 14.49 -2.05 -22.44
N VAL A 393 13.47 -2.86 -22.74
CA VAL A 393 13.54 -4.30 -22.45
C VAL A 393 14.23 -5.06 -23.58
N LYS A 394 13.72 -4.97 -24.81
CA LYS A 394 14.26 -5.75 -25.92
C LYS A 394 15.66 -5.30 -26.33
N ARG A 395 15.86 -3.98 -26.42
CA ARG A 395 17.14 -3.41 -26.88
C ARG A 395 18.23 -3.50 -25.81
N TYR A 396 17.92 -3.20 -24.55
CA TYR A 396 18.91 -3.08 -23.48
C TYR A 396 18.84 -4.19 -22.44
N GLY A 397 17.66 -4.77 -22.16
CA GLY A 397 17.50 -5.89 -21.23
C GLY A 397 17.09 -5.51 -19.81
N TRP A 398 16.58 -4.29 -19.55
CA TRP A 398 16.11 -3.87 -18.23
C TRP A 398 15.02 -4.79 -17.68
N ASP A 399 15.11 -5.15 -16.39
CA ASP A 399 14.27 -6.16 -15.75
C ASP A 399 13.05 -5.59 -15.03
N ALA A 400 13.09 -4.32 -14.62
CA ALA A 400 12.07 -3.69 -13.81
C ALA A 400 11.98 -2.19 -14.11
N TRP A 401 10.84 -1.59 -13.79
CA TRP A 401 10.62 -0.18 -14.07
C TRP A 401 10.23 0.61 -12.82
N TRP A 402 10.78 1.80 -12.72
CA TRP A 402 10.35 2.83 -11.80
C TRP A 402 9.43 3.79 -12.55
N ILE A 403 8.13 3.65 -12.34
CA ILE A 403 7.09 4.46 -12.97
C ILE A 403 6.90 5.73 -12.12
N ASP A 404 7.64 6.74 -12.50
CA ASP A 404 7.60 8.04 -11.87
C ASP A 404 6.63 8.99 -12.58
N GLN A 405 6.29 10.16 -12.01
CA GLN A 405 5.42 11.20 -12.58
C GLN A 405 4.05 10.68 -13.05
N CYS A 406 3.47 9.67 -12.39
CA CYS A 406 2.20 9.07 -12.82
C CYS A 406 0.96 9.71 -12.18
N GLU A 407 1.08 10.87 -11.55
CA GLU A 407 -0.01 11.67 -10.95
C GLU A 407 -0.56 12.77 -11.86
N PRO A 408 -0.25 12.91 -13.13
CA PRO A 408 -0.21 14.09 -14.02
C PRO A 408 -0.24 15.43 -13.26
N ASP A 409 0.73 15.62 -12.38
CA ASP A 409 0.88 16.81 -11.54
C ASP A 409 2.26 17.44 -11.73
N ASN A 410 2.34 18.51 -12.50
CA ASN A 410 3.56 19.30 -12.71
C ASN A 410 3.46 20.67 -12.12
N GLY A 411 2.72 20.85 -11.04
CA GLY A 411 2.29 22.15 -10.57
C GLY A 411 1.24 22.76 -11.50
N ALA A 412 0.71 22.00 -12.48
CA ALA A 412 -0.41 22.42 -13.28
C ALA A 412 -1.59 22.80 -12.38
N LEU A 413 -2.23 23.89 -12.71
CA LEU A 413 -3.40 24.36 -11.98
C LEU A 413 -4.44 23.23 -11.92
N LEU A 414 -5.02 23.01 -10.76
CA LEU A 414 -6.00 21.95 -10.53
C LEU A 414 -7.17 22.02 -11.53
N ASP A 415 -7.51 23.25 -11.98
CA ASP A 415 -8.55 23.48 -12.97
C ASP A 415 -8.18 22.95 -14.36
N GLU A 416 -6.92 23.01 -14.77
CA GLU A 416 -6.47 22.41 -16.05
C GLU A 416 -6.63 20.91 -16.03
N ARG A 417 -6.29 20.27 -14.93
CA ARG A 417 -6.51 18.83 -14.73
C ARG A 417 -7.99 18.45 -14.78
N ARG A 418 -8.87 19.26 -14.16
CA ARG A 418 -10.32 19.08 -14.20
C ARG A 418 -10.88 19.20 -15.62
N LYS A 419 -10.37 20.15 -16.41
CA LYS A 419 -10.77 20.41 -17.80
C LYS A 419 -10.17 19.44 -18.81
N ALA A 420 -9.11 18.72 -18.45
CA ALA A 420 -8.44 17.78 -19.34
C ALA A 420 -9.44 16.80 -19.97
N ASN A 421 -9.21 16.45 -21.24
CA ASN A 421 -9.99 15.45 -21.94
C ASN A 421 -9.20 14.13 -21.93
N PHE A 422 -9.75 13.14 -21.28
CA PHE A 422 -9.32 11.75 -21.41
C PHE A 422 -10.27 11.00 -22.35
N TYR A 423 -9.83 9.89 -22.88
CA TYR A 423 -10.65 9.00 -23.69
C TYR A 423 -11.95 8.56 -22.99
N THR A 424 -11.93 8.37 -21.68
CA THR A 424 -13.08 7.99 -20.86
C THR A 424 -14.03 9.14 -20.54
N GLY A 425 -13.58 10.40 -20.63
CA GLY A 425 -14.36 11.59 -20.28
C GLY A 425 -13.51 12.74 -19.75
N LYS A 426 -14.14 13.69 -19.07
CA LYS A 426 -13.45 14.85 -18.49
C LYS A 426 -12.57 14.47 -17.30
N GLY A 427 -11.44 15.17 -17.14
CA GLY A 427 -10.53 14.98 -16.04
C GLY A 427 -11.20 15.10 -14.68
N ILE A 428 -12.14 16.02 -14.51
CA ILE A 428 -12.89 16.16 -13.26
C ILE A 428 -13.56 14.86 -12.79
N ASP A 429 -13.96 13.98 -13.71
CA ASP A 429 -14.60 12.69 -13.40
C ASP A 429 -13.60 11.55 -13.22
N TYR A 430 -12.37 11.63 -13.78
CA TYR A 430 -11.51 10.45 -13.95
C TYR A 430 -10.07 10.64 -13.50
N PHE A 431 -9.66 11.83 -13.10
CA PHE A 431 -8.27 12.19 -12.88
C PHE A 431 -7.55 11.26 -11.89
N ASN A 432 -8.17 10.88 -10.78
CA ASN A 432 -7.58 10.03 -9.76
C ASN A 432 -7.23 8.61 -10.23
N THR A 433 -7.74 8.18 -11.38
CA THR A 433 -7.47 6.84 -11.92
C THR A 433 -6.38 6.81 -12.99
N TYR A 434 -5.66 7.91 -13.22
CA TYR A 434 -4.62 7.95 -14.23
C TYR A 434 -3.53 6.89 -13.98
N SER A 435 -2.97 6.84 -12.77
CA SER A 435 -1.96 5.85 -12.38
C SER A 435 -2.46 4.40 -12.57
N LEU A 436 -3.70 4.11 -12.13
CA LEU A 436 -4.32 2.80 -12.31
C LEU A 436 -4.39 2.38 -13.79
N GLN A 437 -4.75 3.31 -14.69
CA GLN A 437 -4.85 3.02 -16.13
C GLN A 437 -3.47 2.90 -16.76
N HIS A 438 -2.51 3.71 -16.34
CA HIS A 438 -1.14 3.65 -16.81
C HIS A 438 -0.48 2.31 -16.44
N THR A 439 -0.48 1.96 -15.14
CA THR A 439 0.10 0.69 -14.67
C THR A 439 -0.62 -0.52 -15.23
N LYS A 440 -1.94 -0.43 -15.48
CA LYS A 440 -2.70 -1.47 -16.18
C LYS A 440 -2.11 -1.75 -17.57
N GLY A 441 -1.90 -0.71 -18.39
CA GLY A 441 -1.35 -0.87 -19.74
C GLY A 441 0.04 -1.49 -19.73
N VAL A 442 0.91 -1.03 -18.82
CA VAL A 442 2.26 -1.57 -18.66
C VAL A 442 2.23 -3.03 -18.21
N TYR A 443 1.40 -3.37 -17.21
CA TYR A 443 1.32 -4.73 -16.68
C TYR A 443 0.71 -5.73 -17.68
N GLU A 444 -0.37 -5.36 -18.37
CA GLU A 444 -0.98 -6.20 -19.41
C GLU A 444 0.00 -6.47 -20.56
N GLY A 445 0.74 -5.43 -20.99
CA GLY A 445 1.78 -5.56 -22.00
C GLY A 445 2.93 -6.44 -21.53
N TRP A 446 3.42 -6.26 -20.30
CA TRP A 446 4.48 -7.10 -19.74
C TRP A 446 4.05 -8.58 -19.69
N ARG A 447 2.87 -8.86 -19.17
CA ARG A 447 2.33 -10.24 -19.08
C ARG A 447 2.22 -10.91 -20.43
N ARG A 448 1.85 -10.16 -21.46
CA ARG A 448 1.71 -10.67 -22.84
C ARG A 448 3.07 -10.95 -23.48
N ASP A 449 4.00 -10.01 -23.39
CA ASP A 449 5.20 -9.99 -24.21
C ASP A 449 6.46 -10.52 -23.47
N ILE A 450 6.45 -10.52 -22.13
CA ILE A 450 7.59 -10.91 -21.27
C ILE A 450 7.13 -11.95 -20.24
N SER A 451 6.47 -12.99 -20.70
CA SER A 451 5.82 -13.99 -19.83
C SER A 451 6.79 -14.84 -18.98
N GLY A 452 8.08 -14.81 -19.29
CA GLY A 452 9.11 -15.57 -18.56
C GLY A 452 9.66 -14.91 -17.29
N LYS A 453 9.37 -13.61 -17.07
CA LYS A 453 9.84 -12.85 -15.90
C LYS A 453 8.68 -12.14 -15.22
N ARG A 454 8.66 -12.15 -13.87
CA ARG A 454 7.67 -11.42 -13.09
C ARG A 454 7.89 -9.92 -13.20
N ALA A 455 6.81 -9.19 -13.43
CA ALA A 455 6.83 -7.74 -13.41
C ALA A 455 7.10 -7.21 -12.01
N PHE A 456 7.88 -6.13 -11.93
CA PHE A 456 8.03 -5.30 -10.74
C PHE A 456 7.99 -3.84 -11.17
N PHE A 457 7.05 -3.09 -10.60
CA PHE A 457 6.92 -1.66 -10.85
C PHE A 457 6.93 -0.89 -9.53
N LEU A 458 7.86 0.04 -9.39
CA LEU A 458 7.83 1.05 -8.35
C LEU A 458 7.02 2.23 -8.88
N VAL A 459 5.94 2.61 -8.19
CA VAL A 459 4.98 3.61 -8.67
C VAL A 459 4.83 4.74 -7.65
N ARG A 460 4.85 6.00 -8.13
CA ARG A 460 4.72 7.16 -7.24
C ARG A 460 3.30 7.36 -6.76
N GLN A 461 2.33 6.94 -7.54
CA GLN A 461 0.92 7.09 -7.21
C GLN A 461 0.19 5.76 -7.24
N SER A 462 -0.91 5.71 -6.51
CA SER A 462 -1.76 4.54 -6.50
C SER A 462 -3.21 4.92 -6.25
N PHE A 463 -4.10 4.17 -6.88
CA PHE A 463 -5.54 4.23 -6.64
C PHE A 463 -6.05 2.84 -6.24
N ALA A 464 -7.32 2.75 -5.81
CA ALA A 464 -7.92 1.46 -5.48
C ALA A 464 -7.83 0.48 -6.67
N GLY A 465 -7.48 -0.78 -6.41
CA GLY A 465 -7.32 -1.82 -7.42
C GLY A 465 -5.93 -1.91 -8.05
N GLU A 466 -5.02 -0.98 -7.80
CA GLU A 466 -3.71 -0.94 -8.47
C GLU A 466 -2.77 -2.07 -8.02
N GLN A 467 -2.99 -2.69 -6.87
CA GLN A 467 -2.22 -3.86 -6.42
C GLN A 467 -2.17 -4.98 -7.45
N ARG A 468 -3.19 -5.10 -8.32
CA ARG A 468 -3.24 -6.15 -9.35
C ARG A 468 -2.25 -5.94 -10.50
N ASN A 469 -1.69 -4.75 -10.64
CA ASN A 469 -0.81 -4.34 -11.73
C ASN A 469 0.68 -4.45 -11.37
N ALA A 470 1.06 -5.32 -10.43
CA ALA A 470 2.44 -5.50 -9.96
C ALA A 470 3.08 -4.23 -9.39
N SER A 471 2.29 -3.37 -8.77
CA SER A 471 2.71 -2.07 -8.29
C SER A 471 3.21 -2.11 -6.84
N THR A 472 4.35 -1.46 -6.60
CA THR A 472 4.89 -1.11 -5.28
C THR A 472 4.80 0.40 -5.13
N LEU A 473 4.09 0.89 -4.12
CA LEU A 473 3.97 2.32 -3.84
C LEU A 473 5.15 2.81 -3.00
N TRP A 474 5.66 4.02 -3.28
CA TRP A 474 6.57 4.71 -2.36
C TRP A 474 6.02 6.10 -1.99
N SER A 475 6.58 6.68 -0.93
CA SER A 475 6.12 7.93 -0.31
C SER A 475 6.55 9.20 -1.03
N SER A 476 7.06 9.10 -2.29
CA SER A 476 7.55 10.22 -3.10
C SER A 476 8.81 10.93 -2.52
N ASP A 477 9.18 12.08 -3.09
CA ASP A 477 10.44 12.81 -2.87
C ASP A 477 10.36 13.66 -1.59
N ILE A 478 10.66 13.07 -0.47
CA ILE A 478 10.58 13.71 0.85
C ILE A 478 11.93 14.25 1.33
N GLU A 479 11.90 15.22 2.24
CA GLU A 479 13.12 15.79 2.82
C GLU A 479 13.83 14.82 3.77
N CYS A 480 15.16 14.90 3.83
CA CYS A 480 16.04 14.19 4.75
C CYS A 480 15.89 14.71 6.18
N THR A 481 14.77 14.46 6.85
CA THR A 481 14.50 14.92 8.23
C THR A 481 13.89 13.81 9.09
N PHE A 482 14.11 13.87 10.41
CA PHE A 482 13.45 12.98 11.36
C PHE A 482 11.92 13.15 11.36
N ALA A 483 11.41 14.36 11.08
CA ALA A 483 9.97 14.61 10.97
C ALA A 483 9.36 13.81 9.80
N ASN A 484 10.00 13.84 8.63
CA ASN A 484 9.57 13.04 7.49
C ASN A 484 9.74 11.53 7.72
N TYR A 485 10.86 11.13 8.33
CA TYR A 485 11.07 9.73 8.70
C TYR A 485 9.96 9.22 9.63
N LYS A 486 9.62 9.99 10.66
CA LYS A 486 8.54 9.65 11.60
C LYS A 486 7.21 9.42 10.89
N ASN A 487 6.93 10.23 9.85
CA ASN A 487 5.73 10.11 9.03
C ASN A 487 5.72 8.87 8.12
N GLN A 488 6.87 8.29 7.80
CA GLN A 488 6.92 7.12 6.89
C GLN A 488 6.27 5.87 7.50
N VAL A 489 6.38 5.70 8.80
CA VAL A 489 5.83 4.52 9.47
C VAL A 489 4.30 4.46 9.32
N PRO A 490 3.53 5.50 9.75
CA PRO A 490 2.08 5.50 9.57
C PRO A 490 1.63 5.57 8.10
N GLN A 491 2.41 6.18 7.21
CA GLN A 491 2.12 6.17 5.77
C GLN A 491 2.17 4.76 5.19
N GLY A 492 3.21 4.00 5.49
CA GLY A 492 3.34 2.60 5.04
C GLY A 492 2.24 1.71 5.63
N ILE A 493 1.90 1.88 6.90
CA ILE A 493 0.83 1.15 7.57
C ILE A 493 -0.53 1.41 6.88
N ASN A 494 -0.87 2.68 6.62
CA ASN A 494 -2.16 3.03 6.01
C ASN A 494 -2.22 2.68 4.51
N ALA A 495 -1.12 2.80 3.76
CA ALA A 495 -1.03 2.30 2.39
C ALA A 495 -1.34 0.80 2.32
N CYS A 496 -0.73 0.01 3.22
CA CYS A 496 -0.97 -1.44 3.29
C CYS A 496 -2.40 -1.76 3.77
N ALA A 497 -2.95 -1.00 4.71
CA ALA A 497 -4.34 -1.13 5.15
C ALA A 497 -5.36 -0.74 4.06
N SER A 498 -4.95 0.04 3.05
CA SER A 498 -5.77 0.36 1.87
C SER A 498 -5.76 -0.73 0.80
N GLY A 499 -5.13 -1.88 1.07
CA GLY A 499 -5.08 -3.01 0.15
C GLY A 499 -3.87 -3.07 -0.79
N ILE A 500 -2.92 -2.13 -0.70
CA ILE A 500 -1.63 -2.17 -1.41
C ILE A 500 -0.63 -2.96 -0.54
N PRO A 501 -0.23 -4.19 -0.92
CA PRO A 501 0.58 -5.04 -0.04
C PRO A 501 2.07 -4.67 -0.03
N TYR A 502 2.53 -3.91 -1.04
CA TYR A 502 3.93 -3.60 -1.25
C TYR A 502 4.16 -2.10 -1.19
N TRP A 503 4.97 -1.70 -0.25
CA TRP A 503 5.29 -0.29 0.01
C TRP A 503 6.77 -0.15 0.35
N THR A 504 7.32 1.01 0.05
CA THR A 504 8.68 1.42 0.41
C THR A 504 8.76 2.93 0.64
N SER A 505 9.90 3.42 1.09
CA SER A 505 10.26 4.84 1.14
C SER A 505 11.68 5.05 0.64
N ASP A 506 12.03 6.27 0.36
CA ASP A 506 13.42 6.66 0.12
C ASP A 506 14.17 6.64 1.46
N ILE A 507 14.97 5.61 1.70
CA ILE A 507 15.73 5.49 2.94
C ILE A 507 16.72 6.67 3.05
N GLY A 508 16.52 7.47 4.10
CA GLY A 508 17.27 8.70 4.35
C GLY A 508 16.62 9.97 3.81
N GLY A 509 15.48 9.87 3.09
CA GLY A 509 14.81 10.97 2.42
C GLY A 509 15.46 11.31 1.07
N TYR A 510 14.78 12.02 0.17
CA TYR A 510 15.28 12.39 -1.14
C TYR A 510 16.00 13.75 -1.14
N HIS A 511 15.31 14.81 -0.68
CA HIS A 511 15.84 16.16 -0.66
C HIS A 511 16.72 16.44 0.55
N TYR A 512 17.95 16.88 0.30
CA TYR A 512 18.85 17.30 1.38
C TYR A 512 18.49 18.70 1.88
N LYS A 513 18.38 18.85 3.20
CA LYS A 513 17.91 20.10 3.83
C LYS A 513 19.03 20.95 4.42
N TRP A 514 20.23 20.41 4.63
CA TRP A 514 21.33 21.16 5.23
C TRP A 514 22.13 21.94 4.17
N ALA A 515 22.56 23.16 4.50
CA ALA A 515 23.07 24.16 3.57
C ALA A 515 24.31 23.77 2.73
N ALA A 516 25.09 22.81 3.16
CA ALA A 516 26.16 22.24 2.36
C ALA A 516 25.88 20.77 2.16
N ALA A 517 25.55 20.30 0.98
CA ALA A 517 25.24 18.89 0.67
C ALA A 517 26.33 17.89 1.16
N ASP A 518 26.63 17.94 2.44
CA ASP A 518 27.61 17.11 3.14
C ASP A 518 26.91 15.93 3.79
N TRP A 519 26.89 14.83 3.07
CA TRP A 519 26.30 13.57 3.48
C TRP A 519 27.06 12.86 4.61
N SER A 520 28.26 13.36 4.96
CA SER A 520 29.06 12.84 6.08
C SER A 520 28.65 13.43 7.43
N GLN A 521 27.69 14.36 7.48
CA GLN A 521 27.23 14.97 8.74
C GLN A 521 26.68 13.92 9.71
N PRO A 522 27.07 13.99 11.00
CA PRO A 522 26.60 13.04 12.01
C PRO A 522 25.08 12.94 12.10
N GLN A 523 24.36 14.05 11.89
CA GLN A 523 22.90 14.08 11.90
C GLN A 523 22.29 13.24 10.76
N PHE A 524 22.87 13.31 9.56
CA PHE A 524 22.44 12.50 8.44
C PHE A 524 22.78 11.03 8.65
N ARG A 525 23.96 10.72 9.20
CA ARG A 525 24.34 9.33 9.54
C ARG A 525 23.37 8.70 10.53
N GLU A 526 22.97 9.42 11.60
CA GLU A 526 21.97 8.94 12.53
C GLU A 526 20.63 8.71 11.84
N LEU A 527 20.14 9.70 11.08
CA LEU A 527 18.87 9.61 10.33
C LEU A 527 18.88 8.40 9.39
N PHE A 528 19.92 8.29 8.57
CA PHE A 528 20.05 7.22 7.60
C PHE A 528 20.11 5.84 8.26
N THR A 529 20.89 5.70 9.33
CA THR A 529 21.00 4.45 10.10
C THR A 529 19.64 4.01 10.64
N ARG A 530 18.89 4.92 11.28
CA ARG A 530 17.57 4.62 11.85
C ARG A 530 16.57 4.28 10.77
N TRP A 531 16.59 4.98 9.64
CA TRP A 531 15.69 4.72 8.53
C TRP A 531 16.04 3.41 7.81
N PHE A 532 17.32 3.07 7.70
CA PHE A 532 17.78 1.81 7.13
C PHE A 532 17.35 0.60 7.98
N GLN A 533 17.43 0.73 9.31
CA GLN A 533 16.91 -0.27 10.24
C GLN A 533 15.41 -0.53 10.01
N PHE A 534 14.61 0.52 9.85
CA PHE A 534 13.19 0.44 9.49
C PHE A 534 12.99 -0.20 8.11
N GLY A 535 13.75 0.23 7.12
CA GLY A 535 13.68 -0.28 5.75
C GLY A 535 13.88 -1.79 5.66
N ALA A 536 14.76 -2.37 6.51
CA ALA A 536 14.98 -3.80 6.57
C ALA A 536 13.73 -4.61 6.96
N PHE A 537 12.73 -3.97 7.59
CA PHE A 537 11.43 -4.53 7.95
C PHE A 537 10.25 -3.89 7.18
N SER A 538 10.53 -3.28 6.03
CA SER A 538 9.53 -2.83 5.07
C SER A 538 9.25 -3.93 4.02
N PRO A 539 8.09 -3.95 3.35
CA PRO A 539 7.83 -4.92 2.29
C PRO A 539 8.91 -4.92 1.20
N ILE A 540 9.32 -3.75 0.73
CA ILE A 540 10.42 -3.56 -0.22
C ILE A 540 11.51 -2.73 0.44
N PHE A 541 12.78 -3.12 0.25
CA PHE A 541 13.95 -2.55 0.93
C PHE A 541 14.81 -1.78 -0.08
N ARG A 542 14.74 -0.43 -0.07
CA ARG A 542 15.33 0.42 -1.10
C ARG A 542 16.06 1.63 -0.53
N ILE A 543 17.34 1.76 -0.83
CA ILE A 543 18.10 2.99 -0.66
C ILE A 543 17.81 3.90 -1.86
N HIS A 544 17.47 5.17 -1.62
CA HIS A 544 17.36 6.18 -2.67
C HIS A 544 17.50 7.59 -2.13
N GLY A 545 17.90 8.51 -2.99
CA GLY A 545 17.91 9.97 -2.82
C GLY A 545 19.18 10.62 -3.37
N LYS A 546 19.29 11.95 -3.19
CA LYS A 546 20.46 12.71 -3.66
C LYS A 546 21.72 12.30 -2.89
N GLY A 547 22.84 12.26 -3.59
CA GLY A 547 24.16 11.92 -3.05
C GLY A 547 24.38 10.42 -2.81
N GLU A 548 25.65 10.05 -2.67
CA GLU A 548 26.07 8.67 -2.49
C GLU A 548 25.64 8.14 -1.12
N ARG A 549 24.90 7.04 -1.11
CA ARG A 549 24.31 6.40 0.09
C ARG A 549 24.54 4.91 0.16
N ALA A 550 25.31 4.36 -0.75
CA ALA A 550 25.64 2.94 -0.75
C ALA A 550 26.27 2.53 0.60
N ILE A 551 26.06 1.27 1.00
CA ILE A 551 26.59 0.77 2.29
C ILE A 551 28.11 0.93 2.37
N PHE A 552 28.83 0.86 1.26
CA PHE A 552 30.27 1.06 1.17
C PHE A 552 30.72 2.54 1.12
N SER A 553 29.79 3.50 1.07
CA SER A 553 30.08 4.92 0.91
C SER A 553 31.10 5.43 1.93
N LYS A 554 31.95 6.37 1.48
CA LYS A 554 32.90 7.10 2.33
C LYS A 554 32.21 8.05 3.32
N ASN A 555 30.94 8.36 3.11
CA ASN A 555 30.15 9.18 4.01
C ASN A 555 29.87 8.50 5.36
N TRP A 556 30.07 7.18 5.43
CA TRP A 556 29.84 6.42 6.65
C TRP A 556 31.14 6.17 7.41
N ASP A 557 31.11 6.40 8.74
CA ASP A 557 32.13 5.88 9.62
C ASP A 557 32.01 4.35 9.73
N GLU A 558 33.01 3.73 10.37
CA GLU A 558 33.09 2.27 10.50
C GLU A 558 31.89 1.69 11.26
N ASP A 559 31.45 2.35 12.34
CA ASP A 559 30.30 1.90 13.13
C ASP A 559 29.01 1.95 12.32
N THR A 560 28.75 3.06 11.63
CA THR A 560 27.59 3.19 10.73
C THR A 560 27.59 2.08 9.68
N ARG A 561 28.72 1.90 8.99
CA ARG A 561 28.85 0.86 7.95
C ARG A 561 28.58 -0.54 8.49
N ARG A 562 29.12 -0.86 9.66
CA ARG A 562 28.91 -2.13 10.35
C ARG A 562 27.43 -2.35 10.69
N ILE A 563 26.72 -1.31 11.16
CA ILE A 563 25.29 -1.37 11.49
C ILE A 563 24.47 -1.62 10.22
N LEU A 564 24.71 -0.87 9.15
CA LEU A 564 24.02 -1.02 7.87
C LEU A 564 24.20 -2.45 7.34
N LEU A 565 25.43 -2.96 7.30
CA LEU A 565 25.74 -4.30 6.83
C LEU A 565 25.04 -5.39 7.69
N ASN A 566 24.93 -5.21 9.00
CA ASN A 566 24.26 -6.16 9.87
C ASN A 566 22.75 -6.26 9.60
N PHE A 567 22.08 -5.12 9.37
CA PHE A 567 20.66 -5.10 9.03
C PHE A 567 20.39 -5.61 7.60
N ASP A 568 21.27 -5.32 6.68
CA ASP A 568 21.22 -5.87 5.33
C ASP A 568 21.36 -7.40 5.36
N LYS A 569 22.38 -7.94 6.02
CA LYS A 569 22.53 -9.40 6.22
C LYS A 569 21.35 -10.02 6.95
N LEU A 570 20.76 -9.34 7.93
CA LEU A 570 19.54 -9.80 8.59
C LEU A 570 18.38 -9.92 7.60
N ARG A 571 18.19 -8.92 6.74
CA ARG A 571 17.17 -8.96 5.68
C ARG A 571 17.33 -10.19 4.80
N TYR A 572 18.55 -10.51 4.38
CA TYR A 572 18.82 -11.69 3.54
C TYR A 572 18.62 -13.01 4.30
N ARG A 573 18.97 -13.06 5.58
CA ARG A 573 18.66 -14.23 6.40
C ARG A 573 17.16 -14.44 6.61
N LEU A 574 16.39 -13.37 6.63
CA LEU A 574 14.93 -13.40 6.73
C LEU A 574 14.22 -13.68 5.39
N LEU A 575 14.93 -13.83 4.26
CA LEU A 575 14.28 -14.08 2.97
C LEU A 575 13.35 -15.31 2.95
N PRO A 576 13.63 -16.45 3.60
CA PRO A 576 12.66 -17.54 3.65
C PRO A 576 11.36 -17.15 4.36
N TYR A 577 11.44 -16.36 5.41
CA TYR A 577 10.29 -15.77 6.09
C TYR A 577 9.54 -14.78 5.19
N ILE A 578 10.25 -13.80 4.62
CA ILE A 578 9.67 -12.72 3.81
C ILE A 578 9.05 -13.25 2.52
N TYR A 579 9.73 -14.17 1.84
CA TYR A 579 9.21 -14.75 0.59
C TYR A 579 7.99 -15.64 0.84
N SER A 580 7.93 -16.31 2.00
CA SER A 580 6.74 -17.04 2.43
C SER A 580 5.55 -16.09 2.69
N LEU A 581 5.81 -14.92 3.29
CA LEU A 581 4.78 -13.88 3.44
C LEU A 581 4.31 -13.37 2.07
N ALA A 582 5.22 -13.16 1.12
CA ALA A 582 4.87 -12.80 -0.26
C ALA A 582 4.00 -13.86 -0.95
N GLY A 583 4.30 -15.15 -0.73
CA GLY A 583 3.44 -16.26 -1.15
C GLY A 583 2.02 -16.12 -0.58
N ARG A 584 1.89 -15.75 0.69
CA ARG A 584 0.58 -15.49 1.33
C ARG A 584 -0.12 -14.24 0.78
N VAL A 585 0.61 -13.20 0.39
CA VAL A 585 0.01 -12.02 -0.28
C VAL A 585 -0.76 -12.45 -1.52
N ASN A 586 -0.21 -13.34 -2.32
CA ASN A 586 -0.89 -13.83 -3.53
C ASN A 586 -1.95 -14.90 -3.23
N THR A 587 -1.66 -15.88 -2.37
CA THR A 587 -2.54 -17.04 -2.14
C THR A 587 -3.68 -16.74 -1.18
N GLU A 588 -3.44 -15.88 -0.18
CA GLU A 588 -4.36 -15.59 0.93
C GLU A 588 -4.80 -14.11 1.00
N ASN A 589 -4.32 -13.26 0.09
CA ASN A 589 -4.50 -11.81 0.14
C ASN A 589 -3.96 -11.16 1.43
N TYR A 590 -2.90 -11.74 1.99
CA TYR A 590 -2.28 -11.32 3.24
C TYR A 590 -1.64 -9.91 3.14
N THR A 591 -1.49 -9.22 4.27
CA THR A 591 -0.80 -7.93 4.38
C THR A 591 0.47 -8.10 5.19
N MET A 592 1.65 -7.73 4.63
CA MET A 592 2.96 -7.95 5.26
C MET A 592 3.28 -6.93 6.34
N MET A 593 3.10 -5.64 6.06
CA MET A 593 3.24 -4.53 7.02
C MET A 593 1.85 -4.17 7.54
N ARG A 594 1.60 -4.41 8.82
CA ARG A 594 0.26 -4.49 9.40
C ARG A 594 0.08 -3.50 10.53
N ALA A 595 -0.96 -2.67 10.50
CA ALA A 595 -1.41 -1.98 11.71
C ALA A 595 -1.61 -3.01 12.84
N LEU A 596 -1.30 -2.64 14.07
CA LEU A 596 -1.46 -3.56 15.23
C LEU A 596 -2.89 -4.10 15.35
N THR A 597 -3.88 -3.36 14.89
CA THR A 597 -5.30 -3.75 14.87
C THR A 597 -5.63 -4.93 13.96
N PHE A 598 -4.77 -5.31 13.01
CA PHE A 598 -4.95 -6.55 12.25
C PHE A 598 -4.88 -7.80 13.15
N ASP A 599 -3.99 -7.75 14.15
CA ASP A 599 -3.70 -8.89 15.02
C ASP A 599 -4.26 -8.72 16.45
N PHE A 600 -4.54 -7.46 16.87
CA PHE A 600 -4.92 -7.10 18.24
C PHE A 600 -6.12 -6.14 18.28
N LYS A 601 -7.16 -6.39 17.47
CA LYS A 601 -8.33 -5.51 17.33
C LYS A 601 -9.12 -5.28 18.63
N ASP A 602 -9.02 -6.21 19.59
CA ASP A 602 -9.72 -6.15 20.89
C ASP A 602 -8.89 -5.38 21.95
N ASP A 603 -7.71 -4.90 21.59
CA ASP A 603 -6.87 -4.06 22.43
C ASP A 603 -6.94 -2.58 22.00
N ALA A 604 -7.79 -1.80 22.63
CA ALA A 604 -7.99 -0.40 22.29
C ALA A 604 -6.72 0.47 22.40
N ASN A 605 -5.70 0.04 23.18
CA ASN A 605 -4.45 0.76 23.30
C ASN A 605 -3.67 0.82 21.96
N VAL A 606 -3.90 -0.14 21.06
CA VAL A 606 -3.18 -0.16 19.76
C VAL A 606 -3.80 0.74 18.69
N TYR A 607 -5.01 1.26 18.90
CA TYR A 607 -5.80 1.92 17.86
C TYR A 607 -5.14 3.17 17.25
N SER A 608 -4.33 3.86 18.02
CA SER A 608 -3.73 5.13 17.58
C SER A 608 -2.21 5.15 17.64
N ILE A 609 -1.55 3.99 17.82
CA ILE A 609 -0.09 3.89 17.82
C ILE A 609 0.44 4.05 16.39
N PRO A 610 1.16 5.15 16.05
CA PRO A 610 1.53 5.46 14.68
C PRO A 610 2.86 4.84 14.25
N ASP A 611 3.68 4.41 15.20
CA ASP A 611 5.10 4.13 15.02
C ASP A 611 5.49 2.72 15.48
N GLN A 612 4.51 1.83 15.58
CA GLN A 612 4.67 0.40 15.82
C GLN A 612 3.77 -0.39 14.87
N TYR A 613 4.27 -1.51 14.35
CA TYR A 613 3.52 -2.36 13.43
C TYR A 613 3.97 -3.82 13.51
N MET A 614 3.12 -4.73 13.04
CA MET A 614 3.54 -6.12 12.83
C MET A 614 4.13 -6.28 11.42
N PHE A 615 5.31 -6.90 11.32
CA PHE A 615 5.86 -7.36 10.06
C PHE A 615 5.66 -8.88 9.96
N GLY A 616 4.66 -9.28 9.18
CA GLY A 616 4.11 -10.62 9.20
C GLY A 616 3.49 -10.96 10.56
N PRO A 617 3.30 -12.26 10.88
CA PRO A 617 2.65 -12.69 12.12
C PRO A 617 3.56 -12.67 13.35
N ALA A 618 4.89 -12.50 13.17
CA ALA A 618 5.86 -12.74 14.22
C ALA A 618 6.47 -11.46 14.81
N PHE A 619 6.90 -10.50 13.98
CA PHE A 619 7.69 -9.36 14.44
C PHE A 619 6.84 -8.14 14.78
N LEU A 620 6.96 -7.64 16.01
CA LEU A 620 6.56 -6.29 16.40
C LEU A 620 7.76 -5.36 16.19
N VAL A 621 7.62 -4.45 15.25
CA VAL A 621 8.68 -3.54 14.80
C VAL A 621 8.45 -2.15 15.38
N ASN A 622 9.49 -1.57 15.96
CA ASN A 622 9.41 -0.31 16.69
C ASN A 622 10.52 0.65 16.23
N PRO A 623 10.38 1.32 15.07
CA PRO A 623 11.39 2.21 14.53
C PRO A 623 11.73 3.36 15.47
N VAL A 624 12.99 3.73 15.57
CA VAL A 624 13.46 4.88 16.37
C VAL A 624 13.38 6.14 15.50
N THR A 625 12.31 6.88 15.64
CA THR A 625 11.95 8.01 14.76
C THR A 625 12.32 9.39 15.30
N GLU A 626 13.17 9.44 16.32
CA GLU A 626 13.65 10.68 16.92
C GLU A 626 15.16 10.78 16.86
N GLN A 627 15.68 12.00 16.67
CA GLN A 627 17.11 12.30 16.73
C GLN A 627 17.56 12.30 18.20
N LEU A 628 18.37 11.33 18.57
CA LEU A 628 18.78 11.11 19.96
C LEU A 628 20.27 11.31 20.21
N TYR A 629 21.13 11.01 19.24
CA TYR A 629 22.58 10.95 19.41
C TYR A 629 23.30 12.17 18.85
N THR A 630 22.68 12.91 17.95
CA THR A 630 23.30 14.03 17.22
C THR A 630 22.42 15.27 17.25
N GLY A 631 23.01 16.44 16.91
CA GLY A 631 22.31 17.70 16.89
C GLY A 631 22.28 18.42 18.24
N ALA A 632 21.70 19.62 18.27
CA ALA A 632 21.64 20.46 19.47
C ALA A 632 20.89 19.75 20.61
N GLY A 633 21.49 19.77 21.81
CA GLY A 633 20.89 19.17 23.01
C GLY A 633 20.91 17.64 23.06
N ALA A 634 21.53 16.96 22.09
CA ALA A 634 21.59 15.48 22.07
C ALA A 634 22.23 14.90 23.33
N ALA A 635 23.25 15.54 23.91
CA ALA A 635 23.92 15.09 25.15
C ALA A 635 22.92 14.88 26.31
N ASN A 636 21.89 15.72 26.39
CA ASN A 636 20.90 15.72 27.45
C ASN A 636 19.66 14.87 27.16
N LYS A 637 19.58 14.25 26.00
CA LYS A 637 18.43 13.36 25.64
C LYS A 637 18.62 11.97 26.20
N ALA A 638 17.59 11.41 26.81
CA ALA A 638 17.54 9.99 27.11
C ALA A 638 17.61 9.18 25.79
N LYS A 639 18.49 8.18 25.75
CA LYS A 639 18.66 7.30 24.58
C LYS A 639 17.66 6.15 24.61
N THR A 640 16.38 6.49 24.87
CA THR A 640 15.33 5.53 25.10
C THR A 640 14.14 5.80 24.18
N ARG A 641 13.29 4.78 24.03
CA ARG A 641 12.00 4.83 23.33
C ARG A 641 10.93 4.16 24.17
N LYS A 642 9.71 4.70 24.12
CA LYS A 642 8.51 4.04 24.65
C LYS A 642 7.98 3.02 23.64
N VAL A 643 7.64 1.83 24.12
CA VAL A 643 7.05 0.73 23.33
C VAL A 643 5.86 0.18 24.09
N TYR A 644 4.75 -0.07 23.40
CA TYR A 644 3.64 -0.83 23.92
C TYR A 644 3.69 -2.26 23.40
N LEU A 645 3.64 -3.23 24.28
CA LEU A 645 3.51 -4.64 23.91
C LEU A 645 2.01 -5.01 23.89
N PRO A 646 1.40 -5.31 22.73
CA PRO A 646 -0.03 -5.63 22.67
C PRO A 646 -0.42 -6.78 23.57
N LYS A 647 -1.65 -6.68 24.14
CA LYS A 647 -2.25 -7.70 25.02
C LYS A 647 -2.42 -9.06 24.29
N ALA A 648 -2.75 -10.08 25.07
CA ALA A 648 -3.06 -11.44 24.60
C ALA A 648 -1.88 -12.22 24.04
N ALA A 649 -0.64 -11.72 24.16
CA ALA A 649 0.58 -12.46 23.79
C ALA A 649 1.68 -12.23 24.82
N LYS A 650 2.60 -13.19 24.93
CA LYS A 650 3.94 -12.94 25.47
C LYS A 650 4.86 -12.56 24.32
N TRP A 651 5.90 -11.80 24.64
CA TRP A 651 6.82 -11.24 23.68
C TRP A 651 8.25 -11.57 24.04
N TYR A 652 9.06 -11.90 23.06
CA TYR A 652 10.49 -12.07 23.20
C TYR A 652 11.21 -10.83 22.66
N ASN A 653 12.08 -10.24 23.46
CA ASN A 653 13.03 -9.27 22.93
C ASN A 653 13.94 -9.99 21.93
N PHE A 654 13.92 -9.57 20.67
CA PHE A 654 14.68 -10.24 19.60
C PHE A 654 16.20 -10.23 19.86
N TRP A 655 16.69 -9.21 20.56
CA TRP A 655 18.13 -9.00 20.80
C TRP A 655 18.66 -9.81 21.96
N THR A 656 17.90 -9.95 23.02
CA THR A 656 18.30 -10.59 24.28
C THR A 656 17.65 -11.94 24.55
N GLY A 657 16.53 -12.23 23.88
CA GLY A 657 15.70 -13.39 24.14
C GLY A 657 14.93 -13.32 25.47
N GLU A 658 14.90 -12.17 26.12
CA GLU A 658 14.09 -11.92 27.31
C GLU A 658 12.61 -12.05 27.00
N VAL A 659 11.84 -12.66 27.93
CA VAL A 659 10.39 -12.87 27.79
C VAL A 659 9.65 -11.78 28.57
N LEU A 660 8.73 -11.11 27.91
CA LEU A 660 7.95 -10.01 28.44
C LEU A 660 6.44 -10.30 28.30
N ASN A 661 5.63 -9.73 29.17
CA ASN A 661 4.19 -9.87 29.07
C ASN A 661 3.60 -8.85 28.12
N GLY A 662 2.49 -9.19 27.51
CA GLY A 662 1.68 -8.21 26.77
C GLY A 662 0.82 -7.35 27.69
N GLY A 663 0.37 -6.21 27.18
CA GLY A 663 -0.39 -5.19 27.91
C GLY A 663 0.49 -4.17 28.64
N GLU A 664 1.80 -4.19 28.44
CA GLU A 664 2.77 -3.37 29.15
C GLU A 664 3.32 -2.25 28.26
N HIS A 665 3.55 -1.08 28.88
CA HIS A 665 4.33 0.01 28.31
C HIS A 665 5.77 -0.05 28.84
N LEU A 666 6.72 -0.13 27.94
CA LEU A 666 8.15 -0.21 28.25
C LEU A 666 8.86 1.10 27.86
N THR A 667 9.87 1.47 28.63
CA THR A 667 10.89 2.42 28.20
C THR A 667 12.17 1.65 27.98
N VAL A 668 12.63 1.58 26.72
CA VAL A 668 13.75 0.72 26.34
C VAL A 668 14.90 1.52 25.77
N ASP A 669 16.12 1.10 26.09
CA ASP A 669 17.32 1.70 25.50
C ASP A 669 17.41 1.42 24.00
N VAL A 670 17.84 2.41 23.24
CA VAL A 670 17.95 2.35 21.78
C VAL A 670 19.33 2.76 21.28
N PRO A 671 20.39 2.01 21.61
CA PRO A 671 21.71 2.27 21.05
C PRO A 671 21.67 2.26 19.51
N MET A 672 22.62 2.94 18.87
CA MET A 672 22.60 3.14 17.41
C MET A 672 22.49 1.83 16.61
N HIS A 673 23.07 0.76 17.12
CA HIS A 673 23.07 -0.55 16.47
C HIS A 673 21.76 -1.37 16.67
N MET A 674 20.79 -0.84 17.44
CA MET A 674 19.56 -1.55 17.77
C MET A 674 18.33 -0.73 17.42
N MET A 675 17.38 -1.39 16.77
CA MET A 675 15.97 -1.00 16.70
C MET A 675 15.19 -1.97 17.60
N PRO A 676 14.32 -1.52 18.52
CA PRO A 676 13.53 -2.46 19.32
C PRO A 676 12.66 -3.35 18.45
N LEU A 677 12.91 -4.65 18.55
CA LEU A 677 12.19 -5.72 17.86
C LEU A 677 11.73 -6.74 18.89
N TYR A 678 10.47 -7.11 18.82
CA TYR A 678 9.91 -8.16 19.65
C TYR A 678 9.29 -9.24 18.78
N VAL A 679 9.39 -10.47 19.24
CA VAL A 679 8.82 -11.63 18.56
C VAL A 679 7.72 -12.22 19.42
N LYS A 680 6.54 -12.41 18.82
CA LYS A 680 5.38 -13.00 19.50
C LYS A 680 5.67 -14.44 19.90
N ALA A 681 5.36 -14.82 21.14
CA ALA A 681 5.44 -16.21 21.58
C ALA A 681 4.59 -17.14 20.68
N GLY A 682 5.07 -18.35 20.43
CA GLY A 682 4.53 -19.29 19.45
C GLY A 682 5.11 -19.12 18.04
N SER A 683 5.82 -18.04 17.75
CA SER A 683 6.37 -17.82 16.41
C SER A 683 7.42 -18.84 16.02
N ILE A 684 7.42 -19.20 14.74
CA ILE A 684 8.45 -20.00 14.08
C ILE A 684 9.04 -19.13 12.97
N ILE A 685 10.32 -18.79 13.07
CA ILE A 685 11.00 -17.91 12.12
C ILE A 685 12.06 -18.71 11.36
N PRO A 686 11.83 -19.00 10.06
CA PRO A 686 12.85 -19.60 9.23
C PRO A 686 13.89 -18.56 8.83
N MET A 687 15.14 -18.79 9.16
CA MET A 687 16.28 -17.97 8.79
C MET A 687 17.20 -18.73 7.84
N GLY A 688 17.48 -18.14 6.68
CA GLY A 688 18.33 -18.70 5.66
C GLY A 688 19.83 -18.48 5.91
N PRO A 689 20.68 -18.97 5.01
CA PRO A 689 22.10 -18.70 5.02
C PRO A 689 22.40 -17.22 4.72
N VAL A 690 23.61 -16.79 5.04
CA VAL A 690 24.14 -15.50 4.57
C VAL A 690 24.41 -15.59 3.07
N MET A 691 23.90 -14.62 2.31
CA MET A 691 23.94 -14.58 0.84
C MET A 691 24.29 -13.18 0.34
N GLN A 692 24.84 -13.08 -0.87
CA GLN A 692 25.09 -11.81 -1.56
C GLN A 692 23.92 -11.36 -2.45
N TYR A 693 23.03 -12.28 -2.82
CA TYR A 693 21.79 -12.02 -3.58
C TYR A 693 20.76 -13.10 -3.29
N ALA A 694 19.50 -12.79 -3.49
CA ALA A 694 18.37 -13.60 -2.99
C ALA A 694 18.30 -15.03 -3.51
N THR A 695 18.93 -15.33 -4.63
CA THR A 695 18.95 -16.66 -5.28
C THR A 695 20.32 -17.32 -5.29
N GLU A 696 21.31 -16.78 -4.55
CA GLU A 696 22.69 -17.31 -4.50
C GLU A 696 22.74 -18.77 -4.06
N LYS A 697 21.97 -19.11 -3.05
CA LYS A 697 21.92 -20.44 -2.46
C LYS A 697 20.47 -20.89 -2.36
N PRO A 698 20.21 -22.20 -2.55
CA PRO A 698 18.92 -22.74 -2.18
C PRO A 698 18.67 -22.52 -0.69
N ALA A 699 17.38 -22.48 -0.29
CA ALA A 699 16.99 -22.35 1.10
C ALA A 699 17.25 -23.66 1.88
N ASP A 700 18.52 -24.01 2.02
CA ASP A 700 19.10 -25.15 2.77
C ASP A 700 20.50 -24.72 3.25
N THR A 701 20.88 -24.91 4.46
CA THR A 701 20.21 -25.32 5.69
C THR A 701 19.41 -24.12 6.25
N ILE A 702 18.20 -24.37 6.75
CA ILE A 702 17.36 -23.36 7.39
C ILE A 702 17.47 -23.46 8.91
N GLU A 703 17.80 -22.38 9.59
CA GLU A 703 17.69 -22.23 11.03
C GLU A 703 16.23 -21.90 11.40
N LEU A 704 15.53 -22.82 12.06
CA LEU A 704 14.16 -22.60 12.55
C LEU A 704 14.21 -22.11 13.99
N ARG A 705 14.03 -20.82 14.21
CA ARG A 705 13.90 -20.24 15.55
C ARG A 705 12.46 -20.39 16.05
N ILE A 706 12.29 -21.12 17.13
CA ILE A 706 11.01 -21.33 17.81
C ILE A 706 11.00 -20.50 19.09
N TYR A 707 9.96 -19.73 19.27
CA TYR A 707 9.73 -18.84 20.42
C TYR A 707 8.64 -19.45 21.31
N PRO A 708 8.96 -20.20 22.37
CA PRO A 708 7.98 -20.91 23.20
C PRO A 708 6.96 -19.99 23.90
N GLY A 709 5.98 -20.59 24.61
CA GLY A 709 5.00 -19.86 25.42
C GLY A 709 3.62 -19.73 24.79
N ALA A 710 3.45 -20.18 23.55
CA ALA A 710 2.17 -20.34 22.87
C ALA A 710 2.29 -21.36 21.72
N ASN A 711 1.16 -21.86 21.28
CA ASN A 711 1.10 -22.61 20.00
C ASN A 711 1.30 -21.66 18.84
N GLY A 712 1.89 -22.14 17.74
CA GLY A 712 2.11 -21.33 16.56
C GLY A 712 2.18 -22.10 15.27
N GLU A 713 2.05 -21.36 14.17
CA GLU A 713 2.08 -21.92 12.83
C GLU A 713 2.82 -20.97 11.87
N PHE A 714 3.55 -21.56 10.94
CA PHE A 714 4.18 -20.84 9.84
C PHE A 714 4.02 -21.63 8.54
N LYS A 715 3.47 -20.99 7.50
CA LYS A 715 3.37 -21.57 6.16
C LYS A 715 4.60 -21.21 5.36
N PHE A 716 5.39 -22.22 5.02
CA PHE A 716 6.59 -22.08 4.19
C PHE A 716 6.20 -22.19 2.72
N TYR A 717 6.62 -21.24 1.90
CA TYR A 717 6.31 -21.14 0.48
C TYR A 717 7.58 -21.10 -0.37
N GLU A 718 7.58 -21.83 -1.47
CA GLU A 718 8.62 -21.79 -2.50
C GLU A 718 8.04 -21.99 -3.89
N ASP A 719 8.76 -21.48 -4.89
CA ASP A 719 8.48 -21.65 -6.32
C ASP A 719 9.77 -21.46 -7.16
N GLU A 720 9.64 -21.28 -8.47
CA GLU A 720 10.75 -21.08 -9.40
C GLU A 720 11.37 -19.66 -9.36
N ASN A 721 11.06 -18.85 -8.36
CA ASN A 721 11.57 -17.53 -8.02
C ASN A 721 11.14 -16.38 -8.95
N ASP A 722 11.16 -16.48 -10.28
CA ASP A 722 10.98 -15.31 -11.16
C ASP A 722 10.11 -15.55 -12.41
N ASN A 723 9.34 -16.62 -12.48
CA ASN A 723 8.37 -16.84 -13.56
C ASN A 723 6.93 -16.94 -13.02
N TYR A 724 5.95 -17.00 -13.93
CA TYR A 724 4.54 -17.08 -13.56
C TYR A 724 3.99 -18.51 -13.43
N ASN A 725 4.84 -19.54 -13.44
CA ASN A 725 4.39 -20.95 -13.32
C ASN A 725 3.69 -21.23 -12.00
N TYR A 726 3.98 -20.45 -10.94
CA TYR A 726 3.28 -20.55 -9.65
C TYR A 726 1.74 -20.36 -9.79
N GLU A 727 1.28 -19.58 -10.76
CA GLU A 727 -0.16 -19.40 -11.06
C GLU A 727 -0.78 -20.69 -11.61
N LYS A 728 0.02 -21.51 -12.28
CA LYS A 728 -0.37 -22.83 -12.83
C LYS A 728 -0.09 -23.99 -11.84
N GLY A 729 0.28 -23.65 -10.61
CA GLY A 729 0.49 -24.65 -9.57
C GLY A 729 1.94 -25.06 -9.32
N ALA A 730 2.93 -24.55 -10.11
CA ALA A 730 4.35 -24.84 -9.88
C ALA A 730 4.88 -24.09 -8.64
N LYS A 731 4.49 -24.55 -7.48
CA LYS A 731 4.85 -24.05 -6.14
C LYS A 731 4.74 -25.15 -5.12
N ALA A 732 5.46 -25.02 -4.02
CA ALA A 732 5.43 -25.93 -2.90
C ALA A 732 5.09 -25.18 -1.61
N ILE A 733 4.18 -25.73 -0.82
CA ILE A 733 3.76 -25.18 0.46
C ILE A 733 3.74 -26.30 1.50
N PHE A 734 4.34 -26.06 2.65
CA PHE A 734 4.19 -26.90 3.83
C PHE A 734 4.05 -26.03 5.09
N THR A 735 3.45 -26.60 6.13
CA THR A 735 3.18 -25.90 7.36
C THR A 735 4.06 -26.42 8.48
N LEU A 736 4.69 -25.50 9.20
CA LEU A 736 5.39 -25.74 10.45
C LEU A 736 4.42 -25.39 11.57
N SER A 737 4.06 -26.37 12.44
CA SER A 737 3.12 -26.16 13.55
C SER A 737 3.80 -26.54 14.86
N TYR A 738 3.90 -25.60 15.79
CA TYR A 738 4.46 -25.81 17.12
C TYR A 738 3.35 -25.92 18.17
N ASN A 739 3.38 -27.03 18.92
CA ASN A 739 2.55 -27.22 20.09
C ASN A 739 3.39 -27.00 21.35
N ASP A 740 3.14 -25.92 22.06
CA ASP A 740 3.95 -25.50 23.21
C ASP A 740 3.82 -26.47 24.38
N LYS A 741 2.59 -26.88 24.72
CA LYS A 741 2.35 -27.82 25.83
C LYS A 741 3.01 -29.18 25.64
N LEU A 742 3.00 -29.70 24.44
CA LEU A 742 3.57 -30.98 24.08
C LEU A 742 5.05 -30.90 23.71
N ARG A 743 5.61 -29.72 23.55
CA ARG A 743 6.96 -29.46 23.07
C ARG A 743 7.23 -30.22 21.76
N LYS A 744 6.31 -30.06 20.81
CA LYS A 744 6.34 -30.73 19.51
C LYS A 744 6.27 -29.77 18.35
N LEU A 745 7.18 -29.96 17.39
CA LEU A 745 7.11 -29.36 16.08
C LEU A 745 6.58 -30.40 15.09
N THR A 746 5.48 -30.08 14.41
CA THR A 746 4.95 -30.86 13.28
C THR A 746 5.28 -30.14 12.00
N ILE A 747 5.90 -30.82 11.04
CA ILE A 747 6.07 -30.34 9.67
C ILE A 747 5.12 -31.15 8.81
N SER A 748 4.18 -30.47 8.15
CA SER A 748 3.19 -31.12 7.30
C SER A 748 3.83 -31.73 6.06
N GLU A 749 3.12 -32.61 5.37
CA GLU A 749 3.49 -32.99 4.01
C GLU A 749 3.52 -31.76 3.09
N THR A 750 4.48 -31.73 2.15
CA THR A 750 4.58 -30.69 1.13
C THR A 750 3.47 -30.84 0.10
N LYS A 751 2.70 -29.78 -0.10
CA LYS A 751 1.68 -29.68 -1.14
C LYS A 751 2.25 -28.98 -2.36
N GLY A 752 2.12 -29.62 -3.53
CA GLY A 752 2.63 -29.12 -4.80
C GLY A 752 4.12 -29.38 -5.02
N SER A 753 4.61 -28.99 -6.17
CA SER A 753 5.99 -29.14 -6.59
C SER A 753 6.32 -28.15 -7.71
N PHE A 754 7.60 -27.94 -7.99
CA PHE A 754 8.08 -27.11 -9.08
C PHE A 754 9.44 -27.61 -9.59
N PRO A 755 9.85 -27.31 -10.82
CA PRO A 755 11.18 -27.63 -11.33
C PRO A 755 12.29 -27.00 -10.46
N GLY A 756 13.29 -27.82 -10.08
CA GLY A 756 14.39 -27.37 -9.21
C GLY A 756 14.07 -27.38 -7.70
N MET A 757 12.88 -27.86 -7.29
CA MET A 757 12.54 -27.99 -5.87
C MET A 757 13.51 -28.94 -5.16
N LEU A 758 13.95 -28.54 -3.97
CA LEU A 758 14.78 -29.38 -3.12
C LEU A 758 14.03 -30.67 -2.72
N LYS A 759 14.61 -31.82 -3.03
CA LYS A 759 14.07 -33.13 -2.63
C LYS A 759 14.24 -33.41 -1.13
N GLN A 760 15.25 -32.81 -0.52
CA GLN A 760 15.57 -32.91 0.90
C GLN A 760 16.07 -31.56 1.39
N ARG A 761 15.75 -31.22 2.64
CA ARG A 761 16.18 -29.98 3.31
C ARG A 761 16.57 -30.28 4.74
N THR A 762 17.62 -29.62 5.23
CA THR A 762 18.03 -29.65 6.62
C THR A 762 17.38 -28.48 7.37
N PHE A 763 16.68 -28.77 8.46
CA PHE A 763 16.23 -27.78 9.43
C PHE A 763 17.04 -27.91 10.71
N ASN A 764 17.73 -26.84 11.08
CA ASN A 764 18.39 -26.68 12.36
C ASN A 764 17.44 -25.96 13.31
N ILE A 765 16.83 -26.68 14.23
CA ILE A 765 15.89 -26.17 15.21
C ILE A 765 16.64 -25.49 16.33
N VAL A 766 16.26 -24.25 16.64
CA VAL A 766 16.80 -23.44 17.73
C VAL A 766 15.62 -22.95 18.59
N ILE A 767 15.60 -23.40 19.85
CA ILE A 767 14.58 -23.01 20.82
C ILE A 767 15.09 -21.78 21.55
N VAL A 768 14.46 -20.63 21.27
CA VAL A 768 14.92 -19.36 21.84
C VAL A 768 14.73 -19.33 23.35
N LYS A 769 15.83 -19.08 24.06
CA LYS A 769 15.85 -18.96 25.52
C LYS A 769 17.02 -18.06 25.97
N GLY A 770 16.70 -16.87 26.47
CA GLY A 770 17.70 -15.85 26.75
C GLY A 770 18.53 -15.57 25.48
N VAL A 771 19.84 -15.44 25.61
CA VAL A 771 20.73 -15.15 24.48
C VAL A 771 20.83 -16.27 23.45
N HIS A 772 20.40 -17.50 23.77
CA HIS A 772 20.38 -18.61 22.83
C HIS A 772 19.32 -18.38 21.73
N GLY A 773 19.74 -18.36 20.49
CA GLY A 773 18.86 -18.13 19.35
C GLY A 773 18.34 -16.70 19.21
N SER A 774 18.84 -15.75 20.02
CA SER A 774 18.52 -14.33 19.90
C SER A 774 19.40 -13.63 18.85
N ASN A 775 19.12 -12.36 18.56
CA ASN A 775 19.83 -11.42 17.68
C ASN A 775 20.03 -11.87 16.21
N THR A 776 20.93 -11.20 15.48
CA THR A 776 21.16 -11.42 14.04
C THR A 776 22.11 -12.56 13.72
N ALA A 777 22.90 -13.02 14.70
CA ALA A 777 23.90 -14.07 14.48
C ALA A 777 23.28 -15.43 14.15
N VAL A 778 24.02 -16.26 13.45
CA VAL A 778 23.70 -17.69 13.36
C VAL A 778 23.85 -18.31 14.74
N ALA A 779 22.92 -19.16 15.15
CA ALA A 779 22.98 -19.75 16.49
C ALA A 779 24.23 -20.64 16.64
N ASN A 780 25.00 -20.39 17.70
CA ASN A 780 26.23 -21.16 17.98
C ASN A 780 25.95 -22.63 18.37
N LYS A 781 24.74 -22.88 18.86
CA LYS A 781 24.29 -24.22 19.26
C LYS A 781 22.97 -24.53 18.58
N ILE A 782 22.82 -25.70 18.05
CA ILE A 782 21.60 -26.26 17.46
C ILE A 782 20.99 -27.22 18.46
N ASP A 783 19.71 -27.01 18.81
CA ASP A 783 19.02 -27.89 19.74
C ASP A 783 18.68 -29.22 19.07
N LYS A 784 18.28 -29.19 17.79
CA LYS A 784 18.05 -30.39 17.00
C LYS A 784 18.21 -30.12 15.51
N SER A 785 18.87 -31.02 14.81
CA SER A 785 18.95 -31.01 13.35
C SER A 785 18.13 -32.14 12.76
N ILE A 786 17.34 -31.86 11.73
CA ILE A 786 16.45 -32.82 11.08
C ILE A 786 16.55 -32.70 9.57
N LYS A 787 16.33 -33.82 8.88
CA LYS A 787 16.20 -33.88 7.43
C LYS A 787 14.74 -34.04 7.05
N TYR A 788 14.20 -33.08 6.30
CA TYR A 788 12.84 -33.09 5.79
C TYR A 788 12.84 -33.46 4.31
N ILE A 789 12.05 -34.46 3.95
CA ILE A 789 11.97 -35.03 2.59
C ILE A 789 10.57 -34.83 1.95
N GLY A 790 9.83 -33.83 2.40
CA GLY A 790 8.50 -33.55 1.89
C GLY A 790 7.34 -34.34 2.51
N LYS A 791 7.62 -35.32 3.39
CA LYS A 791 6.61 -36.11 4.10
C LYS A 791 6.36 -35.56 5.49
N GLN A 792 5.13 -35.71 5.98
CA GLN A 792 4.80 -35.27 7.33
C GLN A 792 5.74 -35.89 8.36
N MET A 793 6.21 -35.07 9.28
CA MET A 793 7.01 -35.54 10.41
C MET A 793 6.67 -34.78 11.69
N VAL A 794 6.86 -35.45 12.83
CA VAL A 794 6.71 -34.91 14.18
C VAL A 794 8.04 -34.99 14.90
N VAL A 795 8.44 -33.88 15.48
CA VAL A 795 9.74 -33.73 16.17
C VAL A 795 9.48 -33.30 17.60
N ASN A 796 9.93 -34.07 18.58
CA ASN A 796 9.97 -33.65 19.98
C ASN A 796 11.15 -32.70 20.17
N ILE A 797 10.88 -31.55 20.77
CA ILE A 797 11.87 -30.45 20.94
C ILE A 797 11.89 -29.93 22.37
#